data_7227d3096dc66f7d39fc526170c611ba
#
_entry.id   7227d3096dc66f7d39fc526170c611ba
#
_cell.length_a   1.000
_cell.length_b   1.000
_cell.length_c   1.000
_cell.angle_alpha   90.00
_cell.angle_beta   90.00
_cell.angle_gamma   90.00
#
_symmetry.space_group_name_H-M   'P 1'
#
loop_
_entity.id
_entity.type
_entity.pdbx_description
1 polymer ?
#
loop_
_entity_poly.entity_id
_entity_poly.type
_entity_poly.pdbx_seq_one_letter_code
_entity_poly.pdbx_strand_id
1 'polypeptide(L)'
;MSFDSCRGSLIAAFICFAVAIALPLRYGSNENRVLAAAAPATWSGQIAPVLYNNCTTCHHPGGAGPFSLLTYEDARRWAPQILTVTQSRYMPPWLPAPGYGDFADSRRLSDRDLALIKSWVAAGMPKGDSAMAPPQPHYSATWTLGKPDLILTVEQPFTLPAGGEDVFRNFILPYPLKETHYVRAMEILPGVPEIVHHANVLIDRTAEYRREHPQDWRRGVPGMELVVDAGKSFDPDGHFLFWKPDTPGLVEPAGMPWRLDPGNDLILNMHLKPSGKAETIKAQIGLYFTDTPPSQFPMLLQLDRDDALDIPAGDSAFTLEDEMTLPVDVHLLGIYPHAHYLGKDMQAWAILPDKKKVWLIWIRGWDIDRQSVYRYKTPLFLPKGTTLHMRYVYDNSSKNPHNPHNPPVRVRAGNRSEDEMAHLWLQVLPVKTGDGSDPRLMLEEAWMRARLRRSPDDYVSLYNLGAALSGEGKEHDAEGVFEAIVRDKPDDGRAWNALGTATESAGDWQKAREVYAKAVGVDAENCDARFNLAQLDLKHDRDADAEGEFRALIASCGDDVDARGGLGLVLLGDRHYEAAQEEFLRALSLGPANAQAADLREHLAFAYLQTGKVNDGLVQLREAVKLAPDDASAHALLAQVLSQADQLQEAIAEQETALRLHANDADGWNNLGVFEARSGDVESARRDFQKAQSIDPENEQAKANLARLSQQP
;
A
#
# COMPACT_ATOMS: atom_id res chain seq x y z
N MET A 1 33.80 33.98 -35.66
CA MET A 1 35.16 34.18 -35.23
C MET A 1 35.60 32.86 -34.65
N SER A 2 36.17 31.97 -35.43
CA SER A 2 37.53 31.83 -36.01
C SER A 2 38.54 31.60 -34.92
N PHE A 3 39.12 30.49 -35.07
CA PHE A 3 40.44 29.91 -35.40
C PHE A 3 40.87 28.91 -34.31
N ASP A 4 41.17 27.75 -34.61
CA ASP A 4 42.16 26.99 -35.35
C ASP A 4 43.14 26.27 -34.40
N SER A 5 43.17 25.00 -34.56
CA SER A 5 44.21 24.07 -35.03
C SER A 5 45.41 23.88 -34.13
N CYS A 6 45.75 22.63 -33.83
CA CYS A 6 47.04 22.04 -34.27
C CYS A 6 47.12 20.53 -34.04
N ARG A 7 47.44 19.87 -35.09
CA ARG A 7 47.86 18.51 -35.39
C ARG A 7 49.06 18.01 -34.51
N GLY A 8 49.14 16.69 -34.37
CA GLY A 8 50.34 16.00 -33.98
C GLY A 8 50.17 14.47 -34.09
N SER A 9 50.45 13.95 -35.26
CA SER A 9 50.61 12.51 -35.54
C SER A 9 51.89 11.98 -34.91
N LEU A 10 51.87 10.78 -34.37
CA LEU A 10 53.05 9.93 -34.25
C LEU A 10 52.66 8.46 -34.49
N ILE A 11 53.13 7.98 -35.66
CA ILE A 11 53.17 6.59 -36.09
C ILE A 11 54.28 5.88 -35.34
N ALA A 12 53.97 4.76 -34.73
CA ALA A 12 54.99 3.79 -34.30
C ALA A 12 54.65 2.42 -34.90
N ALA A 13 55.42 2.07 -35.91
CA ALA A 13 55.43 0.75 -36.52
C ALA A 13 56.12 -0.23 -35.58
N PHE A 14 55.51 -1.38 -35.30
CA PHE A 14 56.21 -2.54 -34.71
C PHE A 14 56.28 -3.67 -35.73
N ILE A 15 57.56 -4.00 -36.03
CA ILE A 15 58.02 -5.04 -36.93
C ILE A 15 57.75 -6.42 -36.32
N CYS A 16 57.00 -7.28 -37.03
CA CYS A 16 56.88 -8.70 -36.70
C CYS A 16 58.17 -9.44 -37.14
N PHE A 17 58.89 -9.96 -36.16
CA PHE A 17 59.92 -11.00 -36.41
C PHE A 17 59.27 -12.38 -36.35
N ALA A 18 59.15 -13.05 -37.48
CA ALA A 18 58.78 -14.44 -37.56
C ALA A 18 60.02 -15.32 -37.35
N VAL A 19 60.05 -16.02 -36.22
CA VAL A 19 61.05 -17.11 -36.01
C VAL A 19 60.34 -18.42 -36.30
N ALA A 20 60.67 -19.02 -37.43
CA ALA A 20 60.27 -20.37 -37.79
C ALA A 20 61.12 -21.37 -37.01
N ILE A 21 60.55 -22.06 -36.03
CA ILE A 21 61.16 -23.24 -35.41
C ILE A 21 60.49 -24.48 -36.00
N ALA A 22 61.21 -25.20 -36.83
CA ALA A 22 60.83 -26.51 -37.33
C ALA A 22 60.90 -27.56 -36.21
N LEU A 23 59.77 -28.09 -35.77
CA LEU A 23 59.71 -29.29 -34.92
C LEU A 23 59.30 -30.49 -35.76
N PRO A 24 59.94 -31.64 -35.53
CA PRO A 24 59.68 -32.84 -36.36
C PRO A 24 58.31 -33.46 -36.03
N LEU A 25 57.54 -33.78 -37.07
CA LEU A 25 56.36 -34.59 -37.03
C LEU A 25 56.72 -35.99 -36.48
N ARG A 26 56.41 -36.21 -35.20
CA ARG A 26 56.28 -37.60 -34.69
C ARG A 26 54.85 -38.03 -34.92
N TYR A 27 54.69 -38.99 -35.80
CA TYR A 27 53.51 -39.84 -35.89
C TYR A 27 53.37 -40.61 -34.56
N GLY A 28 52.59 -40.08 -33.65
CA GLY A 28 52.20 -40.73 -32.41
C GLY A 28 50.80 -41.34 -32.60
N SER A 29 50.72 -42.63 -32.41
CA SER A 29 49.57 -43.50 -32.40
C SER A 29 48.36 -42.86 -31.77
N ASN A 30 47.20 -43.02 -32.43
CA ASN A 30 45.85 -42.78 -31.90
C ASN A 30 45.67 -43.59 -30.60
N GLU A 31 46.06 -43.06 -29.46
CA GLU A 31 45.50 -43.51 -28.21
C GLU A 31 44.10 -42.92 -28.11
N ASN A 32 43.10 -43.75 -28.25
CA ASN A 32 41.75 -43.51 -27.79
C ASN A 32 41.82 -43.01 -26.34
N ARG A 33 41.86 -41.68 -26.14
CA ARG A 33 41.46 -41.11 -24.87
C ARG A 33 39.98 -41.43 -24.73
N VAL A 34 39.70 -42.57 -24.12
CA VAL A 34 38.44 -42.82 -23.45
C VAL A 34 38.28 -41.65 -22.47
N LEU A 35 37.43 -40.68 -22.85
CA LEU A 35 36.99 -39.67 -21.91
C LEU A 35 36.48 -40.46 -20.70
N ALA A 36 37.21 -40.42 -19.61
CA ALA A 36 36.79 -41.03 -18.36
C ALA A 36 35.37 -40.55 -18.11
N ALA A 37 34.43 -41.47 -18.12
CA ALA A 37 33.02 -41.15 -17.85
C ALA A 37 33.02 -40.38 -16.51
N ALA A 38 32.49 -39.19 -16.53
CA ALA A 38 32.41 -38.37 -15.31
C ALA A 38 31.76 -39.23 -14.23
N ALA A 39 32.35 -39.28 -13.05
CA ALA A 39 31.82 -40.06 -11.94
C ALA A 39 30.35 -39.72 -11.74
N PRO A 40 29.49 -40.73 -11.54
CA PRO A 40 28.04 -40.50 -11.42
C PRO A 40 27.78 -39.55 -10.25
N ALA A 41 26.76 -38.67 -10.40
CA ALA A 41 26.35 -37.78 -9.32
C ALA A 41 25.97 -38.61 -8.08
N THR A 42 26.33 -38.13 -6.91
CA THR A 42 26.00 -38.75 -5.63
C THR A 42 25.08 -37.85 -4.80
N TRP A 43 24.34 -38.45 -3.89
CA TRP A 43 23.49 -37.69 -2.96
C TRP A 43 24.32 -36.63 -2.21
N SER A 44 25.34 -37.07 -1.48
CA SER A 44 26.15 -36.20 -0.62
C SER A 44 26.89 -35.10 -1.37
N GLY A 45 27.32 -35.38 -2.62
CA GLY A 45 28.14 -34.43 -3.36
C GLY A 45 27.33 -33.40 -4.16
N GLN A 46 26.26 -33.83 -4.81
CA GLN A 46 25.55 -32.98 -5.78
C GLN A 46 24.03 -32.90 -5.57
N ILE A 47 23.38 -34.00 -5.20
CA ILE A 47 21.91 -34.03 -5.20
C ILE A 47 21.31 -33.35 -3.97
N ALA A 48 21.87 -33.56 -2.77
CA ALA A 48 21.40 -32.90 -1.57
C ALA A 48 21.43 -31.35 -1.71
N PRO A 49 22.52 -30.71 -2.21
CA PRO A 49 22.49 -29.27 -2.48
C PRO A 49 21.39 -28.85 -3.44
N VAL A 50 21.15 -29.59 -4.52
CA VAL A 50 20.08 -29.28 -5.49
C VAL A 50 18.70 -29.36 -4.83
N LEU A 51 18.43 -30.45 -4.08
CA LEU A 51 17.12 -30.61 -3.43
C LEU A 51 16.94 -29.62 -2.28
N TYR A 52 17.95 -29.34 -1.49
CA TYR A 52 17.89 -28.40 -0.37
C TYR A 52 17.60 -26.97 -0.84
N ASN A 53 18.20 -26.56 -1.94
CA ASN A 53 18.00 -25.21 -2.46
C ASN A 53 16.68 -25.01 -3.24
N ASN A 54 16.09 -26.12 -3.77
CA ASN A 54 14.97 -25.96 -4.73
C ASN A 54 13.69 -26.72 -4.32
N CYS A 55 13.75 -27.68 -3.40
CA CYS A 55 12.63 -28.58 -3.14
C CYS A 55 12.21 -28.61 -1.67
N THR A 56 13.18 -28.59 -0.74
CA THR A 56 12.90 -28.84 0.67
C THR A 56 12.20 -27.68 1.39
N THR A 57 12.15 -26.49 0.78
CA THR A 57 11.30 -25.38 1.28
C THR A 57 9.84 -25.79 1.44
N CYS A 58 9.35 -26.67 0.54
CA CYS A 58 8.00 -27.22 0.60
C CYS A 58 8.00 -28.67 1.11
N HIS A 59 9.01 -29.46 0.68
CA HIS A 59 9.10 -30.91 0.97
C HIS A 59 9.89 -31.19 2.24
N HIS A 60 9.33 -30.79 3.39
CA HIS A 60 9.84 -31.07 4.73
C HIS A 60 8.65 -31.39 5.68
N PRO A 61 8.85 -31.99 6.86
CA PRO A 61 7.78 -32.24 7.83
C PRO A 61 7.09 -30.92 8.22
N GLY A 62 5.76 -30.84 8.05
CA GLY A 62 4.96 -29.63 8.30
C GLY A 62 5.01 -28.58 7.19
N GLY A 63 5.68 -28.87 6.06
CA GLY A 63 5.64 -28.03 4.85
C GLY A 63 4.45 -28.36 3.94
N ALA A 64 4.26 -27.57 2.88
CA ALA A 64 3.16 -27.75 1.93
C ALA A 64 3.30 -29.00 1.02
N GLY A 65 4.49 -29.56 0.89
CA GLY A 65 4.72 -30.75 0.09
C GLY A 65 4.21 -32.03 0.77
N PRO A 66 3.62 -32.99 0.02
CA PRO A 66 2.98 -34.18 0.61
C PRO A 66 3.96 -35.20 1.22
N PHE A 67 5.28 -34.98 1.08
CA PHE A 67 6.33 -35.83 1.64
C PHE A 67 7.62 -35.03 1.81
N SER A 68 8.50 -35.51 2.71
CA SER A 68 9.82 -34.93 2.93
C SER A 68 10.84 -35.33 1.86
N LEU A 69 11.83 -34.45 1.59
CA LEU A 69 13.01 -34.70 0.75
C LEU A 69 14.32 -34.34 1.49
N LEU A 70 14.27 -34.26 2.80
CA LEU A 70 15.41 -33.86 3.65
C LEU A 70 16.48 -34.92 3.80
N THR A 71 16.11 -36.20 3.70
CA THR A 71 17.06 -37.32 3.89
C THR A 71 17.39 -38.02 2.57
N TYR A 72 18.52 -38.75 2.56
CA TYR A 72 18.86 -39.61 1.43
C TYR A 72 17.78 -40.68 1.20
N GLU A 73 17.28 -41.26 2.26
CA GLU A 73 16.25 -42.32 2.23
C GLU A 73 14.94 -41.77 1.62
N ASP A 74 14.53 -40.57 1.98
CA ASP A 74 13.37 -39.89 1.37
C ASP A 74 13.59 -39.64 -0.11
N ALA A 75 14.69 -38.99 -0.46
CA ALA A 75 15.00 -38.68 -1.86
C ALA A 75 15.12 -39.91 -2.74
N ARG A 76 15.73 -41.01 -2.23
CA ARG A 76 15.85 -42.28 -2.93
C ARG A 76 14.48 -42.92 -3.14
N ARG A 77 13.59 -42.89 -2.16
CA ARG A 77 12.22 -43.41 -2.27
C ARG A 77 11.45 -42.76 -3.43
N TRP A 78 11.59 -41.45 -3.55
CA TRP A 78 10.85 -40.65 -4.54
C TRP A 78 11.63 -40.33 -5.80
N ALA A 79 12.85 -40.86 -5.98
CA ALA A 79 13.75 -40.53 -7.08
C ALA A 79 13.14 -40.70 -8.50
N PRO A 80 12.37 -41.75 -8.83
CA PRO A 80 11.73 -41.84 -10.13
C PRO A 80 10.70 -40.75 -10.36
N GLN A 81 9.93 -40.39 -9.34
CA GLN A 81 8.94 -39.28 -9.41
C GLN A 81 9.64 -37.94 -9.51
N ILE A 82 10.68 -37.67 -8.69
CA ILE A 82 11.50 -36.46 -8.79
C ILE A 82 12.01 -36.29 -10.23
N LEU A 83 12.55 -37.35 -10.85
CA LEU A 83 13.04 -37.33 -12.24
C LEU A 83 11.93 -36.91 -13.20
N THR A 84 10.75 -37.57 -13.11
CA THR A 84 9.62 -37.32 -14.00
C THR A 84 9.13 -35.88 -13.90
N VAL A 85 8.87 -35.41 -12.69
CA VAL A 85 8.28 -34.07 -12.48
C VAL A 85 9.28 -32.93 -12.74
N THR A 86 10.59 -33.18 -12.55
CA THR A 86 11.61 -32.17 -12.87
C THR A 86 11.91 -32.10 -14.37
N GLN A 87 11.92 -33.23 -15.07
CA GLN A 87 12.09 -33.26 -16.53
C GLN A 87 10.90 -32.64 -17.29
N SER A 88 9.67 -32.85 -16.81
CA SER A 88 8.48 -32.19 -17.34
C SER A 88 8.39 -30.71 -16.93
N ARG A 89 9.31 -30.21 -16.09
CA ARG A 89 9.25 -28.87 -15.50
C ARG A 89 7.99 -28.62 -14.65
N TYR A 90 7.35 -29.70 -14.20
CA TYR A 90 6.23 -29.61 -13.27
C TYR A 90 6.68 -29.16 -11.88
N MET A 91 7.83 -29.61 -11.41
CA MET A 91 8.48 -29.21 -10.15
C MET A 91 9.92 -28.73 -10.39
N PRO A 92 10.38 -27.74 -9.63
CA PRO A 92 9.62 -26.83 -8.74
C PRO A 92 8.57 -26.03 -9.51
N PRO A 93 7.46 -25.56 -8.83
CA PRO A 93 6.40 -24.82 -9.50
C PRO A 93 6.89 -23.44 -9.96
N TRP A 94 7.08 -23.30 -11.27
CA TRP A 94 7.54 -22.05 -11.89
C TRP A 94 7.01 -21.94 -13.31
N LEU A 95 6.13 -20.96 -13.56
CA LEU A 95 5.43 -20.82 -14.84
C LEU A 95 6.16 -19.96 -15.88
N PRO A 96 6.86 -18.85 -15.52
CA PRO A 96 7.46 -17.96 -16.52
C PRO A 96 8.48 -18.67 -17.42
N ALA A 97 8.35 -18.44 -18.73
CA ALA A 97 9.30 -18.94 -19.71
C ALA A 97 10.67 -18.23 -19.57
N PRO A 98 11.79 -18.93 -19.79
CA PRO A 98 13.11 -18.33 -19.68
C PRO A 98 13.32 -17.24 -20.74
N GLY A 99 13.94 -16.13 -20.34
CA GLY A 99 14.19 -14.97 -21.21
C GLY A 99 13.03 -13.96 -21.32
N TYR A 100 11.94 -14.19 -20.59
CA TYR A 100 10.77 -13.33 -20.55
C TYR A 100 10.51 -12.81 -19.13
N GLY A 101 11.38 -11.93 -18.66
CA GLY A 101 11.48 -11.43 -17.30
C GLY A 101 12.66 -12.03 -16.53
N ASP A 102 13.28 -11.24 -15.67
CA ASP A 102 14.34 -11.68 -14.74
C ASP A 102 13.82 -11.50 -13.30
N PHE A 103 13.37 -12.61 -12.70
CA PHE A 103 12.67 -12.60 -11.42
C PHE A 103 13.58 -13.05 -10.28
N ALA A 104 13.43 -12.41 -9.10
CA ALA A 104 14.28 -12.62 -7.93
C ALA A 104 14.25 -14.07 -7.43
N ASP A 105 13.05 -14.65 -7.30
CA ASP A 105 12.84 -15.94 -6.64
C ASP A 105 12.63 -17.08 -7.65
N SER A 106 13.38 -17.03 -8.76
CA SER A 106 13.25 -18.05 -9.79
C SER A 106 13.62 -19.45 -9.27
N ARG A 107 12.61 -20.30 -9.18
CA ARG A 107 12.74 -21.71 -8.75
C ARG A 107 13.05 -22.68 -9.90
N ARG A 108 13.27 -22.15 -11.11
CA ARG A 108 13.55 -22.97 -12.28
C ARG A 108 14.88 -23.70 -12.14
N LEU A 109 14.85 -25.03 -12.12
CA LEU A 109 16.09 -25.82 -12.14
C LEU A 109 16.89 -25.54 -13.40
N SER A 110 18.20 -25.38 -13.25
CA SER A 110 19.13 -25.29 -14.37
C SER A 110 19.16 -26.61 -15.17
N ASP A 111 19.56 -26.54 -16.45
CA ASP A 111 19.73 -27.76 -17.25
C ASP A 111 20.85 -28.66 -16.68
N ARG A 112 21.84 -28.07 -15.96
CA ARG A 112 22.85 -28.80 -15.20
C ARG A 112 22.21 -29.59 -14.05
N ASP A 113 21.33 -28.98 -13.26
CA ASP A 113 20.69 -29.67 -12.13
C ASP A 113 19.78 -30.81 -12.61
N LEU A 114 19.07 -30.60 -13.71
CA LEU A 114 18.29 -31.67 -14.35
C LEU A 114 19.17 -32.83 -14.83
N ALA A 115 20.33 -32.54 -15.44
CA ALA A 115 21.28 -33.55 -15.85
C ALA A 115 21.86 -34.33 -14.67
N LEU A 116 22.14 -33.62 -13.54
CA LEU A 116 22.59 -34.23 -12.28
C LEU A 116 21.54 -35.19 -11.72
N ILE A 117 20.29 -34.77 -11.60
CA ILE A 117 19.17 -35.64 -11.14
C ILE A 117 19.02 -36.85 -12.04
N LYS A 118 19.04 -36.65 -13.36
CA LYS A 118 18.94 -37.74 -14.33
C LYS A 118 20.09 -38.74 -14.19
N SER A 119 21.33 -38.27 -14.09
CA SER A 119 22.50 -39.14 -13.96
C SER A 119 22.52 -39.92 -12.65
N TRP A 120 22.07 -39.26 -11.55
CA TRP A 120 21.96 -39.90 -10.24
C TRP A 120 20.95 -41.04 -10.23
N VAL A 121 19.77 -40.83 -10.79
CA VAL A 121 18.73 -41.87 -10.88
C VAL A 121 19.19 -43.04 -11.80
N ALA A 122 19.80 -42.71 -12.95
CA ALA A 122 20.33 -43.72 -13.87
C ALA A 122 21.46 -44.56 -13.27
N ALA A 123 22.25 -44.01 -12.37
CA ALA A 123 23.34 -44.70 -11.66
C ALA A 123 22.88 -45.54 -10.46
N GLY A 124 21.57 -45.68 -10.22
CA GLY A 124 21.05 -46.40 -9.06
C GLY A 124 21.08 -45.63 -7.75
N MET A 125 21.13 -44.34 -7.83
CA MET A 125 21.03 -43.40 -6.69
C MET A 125 22.12 -43.56 -5.64
N PRO A 126 23.42 -43.49 -6.01
CA PRO A 126 24.52 -43.67 -5.05
C PRO A 126 24.49 -42.58 -3.96
N LYS A 127 24.73 -43.00 -2.70
CA LYS A 127 24.74 -42.10 -1.54
C LYS A 127 25.95 -41.15 -1.53
N GLY A 128 27.13 -41.71 -1.90
CA GLY A 128 28.39 -40.97 -1.83
C GLY A 128 28.97 -40.93 -0.41
N ASP A 129 30.03 -40.18 -0.25
CA ASP A 129 30.70 -39.99 1.05
C ASP A 129 29.90 -39.04 1.91
N SER A 130 29.53 -39.51 3.11
CA SER A 130 28.76 -38.71 4.08
C SER A 130 29.48 -37.47 4.57
N ALA A 131 30.81 -37.43 4.51
CA ALA A 131 31.60 -36.25 4.86
C ALA A 131 31.40 -35.08 3.86
N MET A 132 30.93 -35.36 2.65
CA MET A 132 30.64 -34.39 1.62
C MET A 132 29.17 -33.87 1.67
N ALA A 133 28.34 -34.41 2.55
CA ALA A 133 26.94 -33.99 2.64
C ALA A 133 26.84 -32.58 3.24
N PRO A 134 26.07 -31.68 2.62
CA PRO A 134 25.81 -30.38 3.22
C PRO A 134 24.96 -30.54 4.52
N PRO A 135 25.05 -29.58 5.44
CA PRO A 135 24.16 -29.58 6.59
C PRO A 135 22.70 -29.58 6.15
N GLN A 136 21.89 -30.36 6.82
CA GLN A 136 20.44 -30.41 6.55
C GLN A 136 19.80 -29.08 6.90
N PRO A 137 18.96 -28.47 6.01
CA PRO A 137 18.28 -27.24 6.34
C PRO A 137 17.27 -27.45 7.49
N HIS A 138 17.18 -26.46 8.32
CA HIS A 138 16.20 -26.37 9.40
C HIS A 138 15.03 -25.51 8.97
N TYR A 139 13.82 -26.02 9.11
CA TYR A 139 12.59 -25.26 8.87
C TYR A 139 11.89 -25.05 10.21
N SER A 140 11.62 -23.79 10.53
CA SER A 140 10.85 -23.43 11.71
C SER A 140 9.37 -23.73 11.47
N ALA A 141 8.73 -24.34 12.45
CA ALA A 141 7.26 -24.45 12.50
C ALA A 141 6.58 -23.13 12.95
N THR A 142 7.38 -22.10 13.24
CA THR A 142 6.96 -20.79 13.71
C THR A 142 7.51 -19.70 12.77
N TRP A 143 7.56 -18.47 13.26
CA TRP A 143 8.00 -17.30 12.51
C TRP A 143 9.45 -17.43 11.97
N THR A 144 9.65 -17.25 10.68
CA THR A 144 10.96 -17.41 10.01
C THR A 144 11.79 -16.13 10.07
N LEU A 145 11.14 -14.97 10.18
CA LEU A 145 11.79 -13.66 10.33
C LEU A 145 12.11 -13.29 11.79
N GLY A 146 11.90 -14.23 12.71
CA GLY A 146 12.04 -14.03 14.14
C GLY A 146 10.71 -13.72 14.82
N LYS A 147 10.75 -13.20 16.07
CA LYS A 147 9.52 -12.86 16.80
C LYS A 147 8.86 -11.62 16.20
N PRO A 148 7.59 -11.67 15.76
CA PRO A 148 6.85 -10.50 15.31
C PRO A 148 6.66 -9.47 16.43
N ASP A 149 6.55 -8.20 16.05
CA ASP A 149 6.20 -7.10 16.95
C ASP A 149 4.72 -7.16 17.33
N LEU A 150 3.86 -7.57 16.40
CA LEU A 150 2.43 -7.79 16.62
C LEU A 150 2.00 -9.10 15.98
N ILE A 151 1.18 -9.88 16.68
CA ILE A 151 0.52 -11.07 16.15
C ILE A 151 -0.99 -10.85 16.19
N LEU A 152 -1.60 -10.84 15.01
CA LEU A 152 -3.04 -10.85 14.84
C LEU A 152 -3.50 -12.29 14.65
N THR A 153 -4.58 -12.67 15.31
CA THR A 153 -5.11 -14.04 15.29
C THR A 153 -6.57 -14.02 14.93
N VAL A 154 -6.99 -14.86 14.00
CA VAL A 154 -8.41 -15.09 13.68
C VAL A 154 -9.17 -15.40 14.97
N GLU A 155 -10.23 -14.66 15.25
CA GLU A 155 -10.89 -14.72 16.56
C GLU A 155 -11.51 -16.10 16.81
N GLN A 156 -12.30 -16.60 15.86
CA GLN A 156 -12.90 -17.93 15.95
C GLN A 156 -12.31 -18.87 14.90
N PRO A 157 -11.98 -20.12 15.29
CA PRO A 157 -11.48 -21.10 14.32
C PRO A 157 -12.56 -21.44 13.30
N PHE A 158 -12.12 -21.72 12.06
CA PHE A 158 -12.98 -22.17 10.97
C PHE A 158 -12.67 -23.63 10.63
N THR A 159 -13.72 -24.45 10.52
CA THR A 159 -13.58 -25.85 10.12
C THR A 159 -14.01 -26.04 8.67
N LEU A 160 -13.04 -26.40 7.80
CA LEU A 160 -13.27 -26.77 6.43
C LEU A 160 -13.83 -28.21 6.39
N PRO A 161 -14.95 -28.47 5.69
CA PRO A 161 -15.48 -29.82 5.54
C PRO A 161 -14.50 -30.77 4.80
N ALA A 162 -14.68 -32.08 4.98
CA ALA A 162 -13.83 -33.09 4.36
C ALA A 162 -13.91 -33.12 2.83
N GLY A 163 -14.99 -32.64 2.24
CA GLY A 163 -15.20 -32.57 0.80
C GLY A 163 -16.17 -31.47 0.44
N GLY A 164 -16.37 -31.27 -0.85
CA GLY A 164 -17.15 -30.17 -1.41
C GLY A 164 -16.30 -29.34 -2.37
N GLU A 165 -16.81 -28.18 -2.71
CA GLU A 165 -16.09 -27.19 -3.52
C GLU A 165 -15.06 -26.42 -2.70
N ASP A 166 -14.16 -25.73 -3.38
CA ASP A 166 -13.23 -24.81 -2.78
C ASP A 166 -13.96 -23.70 -2.01
N VAL A 167 -13.40 -23.25 -0.88
CA VAL A 167 -14.01 -22.26 0.00
C VAL A 167 -13.15 -21.00 0.04
N PHE A 168 -13.77 -19.86 -0.23
CA PHE A 168 -13.20 -18.54 0.00
C PHE A 168 -13.74 -17.97 1.31
N ARG A 169 -12.84 -17.39 2.14
CA ARG A 169 -13.20 -16.87 3.45
C ARG A 169 -12.40 -15.62 3.79
N ASN A 170 -13.11 -14.55 4.15
CA ASN A 170 -12.56 -13.27 4.56
C ASN A 170 -12.49 -13.19 6.09
N PHE A 171 -11.34 -13.39 6.69
CA PHE A 171 -11.14 -13.24 8.13
C PHE A 171 -10.73 -11.81 8.45
N ILE A 172 -11.50 -11.14 9.31
CA ILE A 172 -11.26 -9.77 9.71
C ILE A 172 -10.42 -9.77 10.98
N LEU A 173 -9.32 -9.02 10.96
CA LEU A 173 -8.31 -8.93 12.01
C LEU A 173 -8.17 -7.45 12.40
N PRO A 174 -8.94 -6.98 13.42
CA PRO A 174 -8.86 -5.60 13.86
C PRO A 174 -7.46 -5.23 14.36
N TYR A 175 -6.98 -4.06 13.96
CA TYR A 175 -5.72 -3.51 14.46
C TYR A 175 -5.92 -2.96 15.88
N PRO A 176 -5.21 -3.52 16.90
CA PRO A 176 -5.55 -3.26 18.30
C PRO A 176 -4.79 -2.08 18.91
N LEU A 177 -3.76 -1.54 18.23
CA LEU A 177 -2.91 -0.50 18.78
C LEU A 177 -3.53 0.88 18.57
N LYS A 178 -3.16 1.82 19.45
CA LYS A 178 -3.69 3.20 19.45
C LYS A 178 -2.79 4.19 18.73
N GLU A 179 -1.67 3.71 18.18
CA GLU A 179 -0.69 4.53 17.49
C GLU A 179 -0.48 3.99 16.07
N THR A 180 -0.11 4.87 15.15
CA THR A 180 0.28 4.51 13.79
C THR A 180 1.59 3.74 13.81
N HIS A 181 1.65 2.63 13.06
CA HIS A 181 2.87 1.86 12.85
C HIS A 181 3.13 1.63 11.37
N TYR A 182 4.41 1.42 11.03
CA TYR A 182 4.85 1.11 9.68
C TYR A 182 5.31 -0.34 9.59
N VAL A 183 4.71 -1.13 8.72
CA VAL A 183 4.97 -2.56 8.57
C VAL A 183 6.01 -2.76 7.49
N ARG A 184 7.19 -3.28 7.86
CA ARG A 184 8.28 -3.62 6.94
C ARG A 184 8.27 -5.07 6.46
N ALA A 185 7.58 -5.95 7.17
CA ALA A 185 7.46 -7.35 6.80
C ALA A 185 6.23 -8.00 7.45
N MET A 186 5.74 -9.07 6.83
CA MET A 186 4.59 -9.85 7.29
C MET A 186 4.83 -11.34 7.05
N GLU A 187 4.37 -12.18 7.96
CA GLU A 187 4.29 -13.63 7.80
C GLU A 187 2.90 -14.13 8.13
N ILE A 188 2.45 -15.20 7.46
CA ILE A 188 1.18 -15.86 7.73
C ILE A 188 1.45 -17.28 8.22
N LEU A 189 0.89 -17.62 9.38
CA LEU A 189 0.80 -18.99 9.88
C LEU A 189 -0.65 -19.45 9.74
N PRO A 190 -0.98 -20.26 8.73
CA PRO A 190 -2.36 -20.63 8.43
C PRO A 190 -2.95 -21.67 9.40
N GLY A 191 -2.12 -22.32 10.20
CA GLY A 191 -2.48 -23.43 11.07
C GLY A 191 -2.40 -24.79 10.38
N VAL A 192 -3.04 -24.96 9.22
CA VAL A 192 -2.99 -26.18 8.40
C VAL A 192 -2.65 -25.78 6.97
N PRO A 193 -1.35 -25.72 6.61
CA PRO A 193 -0.93 -25.22 5.29
C PRO A 193 -1.39 -26.07 4.12
N GLU A 194 -1.64 -27.37 4.34
CA GLU A 194 -2.02 -28.33 3.30
C GLU A 194 -3.37 -28.04 2.65
N ILE A 195 -4.28 -27.35 3.35
CA ILE A 195 -5.60 -26.98 2.82
C ILE A 195 -5.66 -25.54 2.31
N VAL A 196 -4.59 -24.77 2.46
CA VAL A 196 -4.56 -23.39 1.99
C VAL A 196 -3.94 -23.33 0.59
N HIS A 197 -4.71 -22.86 -0.39
CA HIS A 197 -4.20 -22.67 -1.74
C HIS A 197 -3.38 -21.38 -1.83
N HIS A 198 -3.97 -20.26 -1.39
CA HIS A 198 -3.31 -18.97 -1.24
C HIS A 198 -4.10 -18.07 -0.27
N ALA A 199 -3.50 -16.97 0.09
CA ALA A 199 -4.16 -15.90 0.84
C ALA A 199 -3.75 -14.52 0.30
N ASN A 200 -4.69 -13.58 0.32
CA ASN A 200 -4.45 -12.16 0.12
C ASN A 200 -4.70 -11.42 1.44
N VAL A 201 -3.95 -10.38 1.71
CA VAL A 201 -4.23 -9.46 2.80
C VAL A 201 -4.61 -8.10 2.21
N LEU A 202 -5.75 -7.58 2.65
CA LEU A 202 -6.21 -6.24 2.30
C LEU A 202 -6.27 -5.39 3.57
N ILE A 203 -6.15 -4.09 3.42
CA ILE A 203 -6.23 -3.13 4.52
C ILE A 203 -7.55 -2.36 4.37
N ASP A 204 -8.49 -2.63 5.26
CA ASP A 204 -9.71 -1.83 5.40
C ASP A 204 -9.41 -0.65 6.34
N ARG A 205 -9.26 0.54 5.77
CA ARG A 205 -8.86 1.73 6.52
C ARG A 205 -10.00 2.33 7.34
N THR A 206 -11.24 1.99 6.99
CA THR A 206 -12.45 2.51 7.65
C THR A 206 -13.11 1.50 8.58
N ALA A 207 -12.70 0.23 8.55
CA ALA A 207 -13.37 -0.89 9.20
C ALA A 207 -14.87 -1.05 8.78
N GLU A 208 -15.23 -0.57 7.58
CA GLU A 208 -16.58 -0.64 7.05
C GLU A 208 -17.01 -2.09 6.84
N TYR A 209 -16.16 -2.91 6.25
CA TYR A 209 -16.45 -4.32 6.00
C TYR A 209 -16.84 -5.08 7.28
N ARG A 210 -16.20 -4.77 8.40
CA ARG A 210 -16.58 -5.33 9.71
C ARG A 210 -17.92 -4.81 10.21
N ARG A 211 -18.24 -3.53 9.98
CA ARG A 211 -19.55 -2.94 10.39
C ARG A 211 -20.70 -3.51 9.58
N GLU A 212 -20.46 -3.80 8.30
CA GLU A 212 -21.47 -4.42 7.43
C GLU A 212 -21.73 -5.89 7.76
N HIS A 213 -20.77 -6.58 8.41
CA HIS A 213 -20.87 -8.00 8.75
C HIS A 213 -20.79 -8.26 10.27
N PRO A 214 -21.66 -7.62 11.10
CA PRO A 214 -21.52 -7.64 12.57
C PRO A 214 -21.65 -9.02 13.19
N GLN A 215 -22.32 -9.97 12.52
CA GLN A 215 -22.51 -11.33 13.03
C GLN A 215 -21.45 -12.32 12.58
N ASP A 216 -20.87 -12.13 11.40
CA ASP A 216 -19.99 -13.11 10.75
C ASP A 216 -18.50 -12.78 10.83
N TRP A 217 -18.13 -11.53 11.09
CA TRP A 217 -16.74 -11.10 11.03
C TRP A 217 -15.78 -11.93 11.91
N ARG A 218 -16.25 -12.44 13.07
CA ARG A 218 -15.44 -13.26 13.99
C ARG A 218 -15.13 -14.67 13.45
N ARG A 219 -16.01 -15.19 12.58
CA ARG A 219 -15.88 -16.53 11.95
C ARG A 219 -15.29 -16.47 10.56
N GLY A 220 -15.11 -15.26 10.04
CA GLY A 220 -14.82 -14.99 8.65
C GLY A 220 -16.09 -14.99 7.78
N VAL A 221 -16.19 -13.97 6.93
CA VAL A 221 -17.29 -13.77 5.99
C VAL A 221 -17.06 -14.67 4.77
N PRO A 222 -18.08 -15.47 4.32
CA PRO A 222 -17.91 -16.29 3.13
C PRO A 222 -17.94 -15.43 1.88
N GLY A 223 -17.18 -15.85 0.85
CA GLY A 223 -17.16 -15.23 -0.47
C GLY A 223 -15.76 -14.81 -0.87
N MET A 224 -15.63 -14.50 -2.15
CA MET A 224 -14.41 -14.00 -2.77
C MET A 224 -14.47 -12.50 -3.02
N GLU A 225 -15.68 -11.97 -3.16
CA GLU A 225 -15.89 -10.54 -3.35
C GLU A 225 -15.52 -9.78 -2.08
N LEU A 226 -14.65 -8.81 -2.24
CA LEU A 226 -14.21 -7.94 -1.18
C LEU A 226 -14.16 -6.51 -1.73
N VAL A 227 -15.12 -5.70 -1.33
CA VAL A 227 -15.09 -4.26 -1.56
C VAL A 227 -14.63 -3.62 -0.25
N VAL A 228 -13.46 -3.01 -0.28
CA VAL A 228 -12.87 -2.30 0.85
C VAL A 228 -12.82 -0.82 0.51
N ASP A 229 -13.37 0.01 1.37
CA ASP A 229 -13.24 1.46 1.23
C ASP A 229 -11.82 1.89 1.61
N ALA A 230 -11.15 2.60 0.71
CA ALA A 230 -9.81 3.15 0.94
C ALA A 230 -9.81 4.34 1.92
N GLY A 231 -10.99 4.77 2.41
CA GLY A 231 -11.16 5.91 3.31
C GLY A 231 -11.41 7.23 2.59
N LYS A 232 -11.35 8.33 3.34
CA LYS A 232 -11.71 9.69 2.86
C LYS A 232 -10.71 10.29 1.87
N SER A 233 -9.50 9.75 1.80
CA SER A 233 -8.45 10.21 0.87
C SER A 233 -8.12 9.12 -0.12
N PHE A 234 -7.97 9.48 -1.38
CA PHE A 234 -7.42 8.61 -2.40
C PHE A 234 -5.96 8.30 -2.06
N ASP A 235 -5.72 7.12 -1.52
CA ASP A 235 -4.38 6.59 -1.25
C ASP A 235 -4.32 5.15 -1.76
N PRO A 236 -3.91 4.94 -3.01
CA PRO A 236 -3.88 3.61 -3.62
C PRO A 236 -2.95 2.70 -2.82
N ASP A 237 -3.45 1.55 -2.41
CA ASP A 237 -2.64 0.50 -1.79
C ASP A 237 -1.79 -0.16 -2.88
N GLY A 238 -0.49 0.03 -2.81
CA GLY A 238 0.48 -0.39 -3.82
C GLY A 238 1.20 -1.69 -3.50
N HIS A 239 0.81 -2.44 -2.48
CA HIS A 239 1.54 -3.60 -2.00
C HIS A 239 0.94 -4.92 -2.47
N PHE A 240 1.77 -5.84 -2.98
CA PHE A 240 1.39 -7.23 -3.21
C PHE A 240 1.44 -8.03 -1.91
N LEU A 241 0.37 -8.00 -1.14
CA LEU A 241 0.22 -8.78 0.09
C LEU A 241 -0.36 -10.17 -0.20
N PHE A 242 0.20 -10.85 -1.18
CA PHE A 242 -0.17 -12.18 -1.62
C PHE A 242 0.76 -13.24 -1.02
N TRP A 243 0.20 -14.28 -0.43
CA TRP A 243 0.91 -15.35 0.24
C TRP A 243 0.44 -16.74 -0.23
N LYS A 244 1.38 -17.69 -0.23
CA LYS A 244 1.14 -19.12 -0.46
C LYS A 244 1.90 -19.93 0.60
N PRO A 245 1.51 -21.19 0.86
CA PRO A 245 2.20 -22.03 1.84
C PRO A 245 3.71 -22.25 1.61
N ASP A 246 4.18 -22.01 0.39
CA ASP A 246 5.59 -22.10 -0.01
C ASP A 246 6.31 -20.74 -0.06
N THR A 247 5.61 -19.67 0.30
CA THR A 247 6.17 -18.30 0.30
C THR A 247 6.84 -18.03 1.65
N PRO A 248 8.10 -17.59 1.68
CA PRO A 248 8.71 -17.06 2.90
C PRO A 248 7.99 -15.81 3.36
N GLY A 249 8.37 -15.29 4.52
CA GLY A 249 7.86 -14.00 5.00
C GLY A 249 7.96 -12.93 3.91
N LEU A 250 6.90 -12.15 3.75
CA LEU A 250 6.87 -11.02 2.83
C LEU A 250 7.64 -9.87 3.45
N VAL A 251 8.76 -9.50 2.84
CA VAL A 251 9.61 -8.37 3.27
C VAL A 251 9.50 -7.28 2.22
N GLU A 252 9.09 -6.11 2.66
CA GLU A 252 8.98 -4.95 1.77
C GLU A 252 10.36 -4.40 1.39
N PRO A 253 10.52 -3.88 0.18
CA PRO A 253 11.75 -3.19 -0.21
C PRO A 253 12.05 -2.00 0.71
N ALA A 254 13.32 -1.62 0.80
CA ALA A 254 13.73 -0.47 1.60
C ALA A 254 12.98 0.80 1.18
N GLY A 255 12.47 1.54 2.16
CA GLY A 255 11.71 2.77 1.94
C GLY A 255 10.23 2.56 1.59
N MET A 256 9.72 1.32 1.57
CA MET A 256 8.34 0.98 1.24
C MET A 256 7.60 0.23 2.36
N PRO A 257 7.77 0.54 3.66
CA PRO A 257 6.88 -0.05 4.66
C PRO A 257 5.48 0.52 4.43
N TRP A 258 4.45 -0.29 4.68
CA TRP A 258 3.07 0.18 4.60
C TRP A 258 2.53 0.58 5.96
N ARG A 259 1.59 1.52 5.96
CA ARG A 259 1.07 2.18 7.16
C ARG A 259 -0.16 1.46 7.70
N LEU A 260 -0.22 1.31 9.03
CA LEU A 260 -1.41 0.91 9.78
C LEU A 260 -1.75 1.98 10.81
N ASP A 261 -3.00 2.43 10.80
CA ASP A 261 -3.53 3.42 11.72
C ASP A 261 -4.51 2.79 12.71
N PRO A 262 -4.73 3.43 13.86
CA PRO A 262 -5.82 3.06 14.75
C PRO A 262 -7.15 3.00 14.01
N GLY A 263 -7.92 1.93 14.27
CA GLY A 263 -9.21 1.72 13.60
C GLY A 263 -9.17 0.97 12.28
N ASN A 264 -7.99 0.74 11.70
CA ASN A 264 -7.87 -0.12 10.51
C ASN A 264 -8.16 -1.58 10.84
N ASP A 265 -8.63 -2.34 9.85
CA ASP A 265 -8.72 -3.79 9.88
C ASP A 265 -7.81 -4.39 8.80
N LEU A 266 -7.18 -5.53 9.12
CA LEU A 266 -6.60 -6.39 8.10
C LEU A 266 -7.61 -7.47 7.73
N ILE A 267 -7.86 -7.66 6.45
CA ILE A 267 -8.73 -8.71 5.94
C ILE A 267 -7.87 -9.77 5.30
N LEU A 268 -7.84 -10.95 5.93
CA LEU A 268 -7.17 -12.13 5.42
C LEU A 268 -8.17 -12.94 4.57
N ASN A 269 -8.12 -12.72 3.26
CA ASN A 269 -8.89 -13.50 2.29
C ASN A 269 -8.14 -14.80 1.99
N MET A 270 -8.72 -15.93 2.34
CA MET A 270 -8.12 -17.26 2.18
C MET A 270 -8.90 -18.12 1.20
N HIS A 271 -8.20 -18.71 0.23
CA HIS A 271 -8.69 -19.76 -0.63
C HIS A 271 -8.32 -21.14 -0.02
N LEU A 272 -9.32 -21.91 0.34
CA LEU A 272 -9.19 -23.19 1.04
C LEU A 272 -9.70 -24.33 0.17
N LYS A 273 -8.91 -25.43 0.09
CA LYS A 273 -9.26 -26.64 -0.67
C LYS A 273 -9.46 -27.83 0.28
N PRO A 274 -10.58 -28.57 0.20
CA PRO A 274 -10.81 -29.77 1.01
C PRO A 274 -9.75 -30.85 0.77
N SER A 275 -9.25 -31.46 1.87
CA SER A 275 -8.19 -32.49 1.84
C SER A 275 -8.70 -33.94 1.93
N GLY A 276 -10.01 -34.14 1.98
CA GLY A 276 -10.61 -35.45 2.22
C GLY A 276 -10.93 -35.75 3.68
N LYS A 277 -10.55 -34.86 4.61
CA LYS A 277 -10.89 -34.90 6.04
C LYS A 277 -11.31 -33.50 6.51
N ALA A 278 -12.14 -33.43 7.54
CA ALA A 278 -12.49 -32.16 8.14
C ALA A 278 -11.27 -31.58 8.88
N GLU A 279 -10.89 -30.35 8.60
CA GLU A 279 -9.72 -29.68 9.19
C GLU A 279 -10.08 -28.30 9.71
N THR A 280 -9.55 -27.97 10.90
CA THR A 280 -9.85 -26.70 11.56
C THR A 280 -8.61 -25.80 11.51
N ILE A 281 -8.79 -24.60 10.98
CA ILE A 281 -7.74 -23.56 10.93
C ILE A 281 -8.04 -22.44 11.92
N LYS A 282 -6.96 -21.86 12.45
CA LYS A 282 -6.95 -20.61 13.20
C LYS A 282 -5.71 -19.83 12.79
N ALA A 283 -5.83 -19.13 11.66
CA ALA A 283 -4.71 -18.43 11.04
C ALA A 283 -4.22 -17.27 11.91
N GLN A 284 -2.93 -16.96 11.76
CA GLN A 284 -2.26 -15.85 12.42
C GLN A 284 -1.47 -15.05 11.37
N ILE A 285 -1.41 -13.73 11.58
CA ILE A 285 -0.52 -12.83 10.83
C ILE A 285 0.47 -12.25 11.83
N GLY A 286 1.77 -12.40 11.58
CA GLY A 286 2.85 -11.75 12.29
C GLY A 286 3.29 -10.50 11.54
N LEU A 287 3.27 -9.35 12.19
CA LEU A 287 3.69 -8.07 11.64
C LEU A 287 5.02 -7.64 12.26
N TYR A 288 5.91 -7.10 11.42
CA TYR A 288 7.24 -6.61 11.82
C TYR A 288 7.31 -5.12 11.51
N PHE A 289 7.50 -4.31 12.52
CA PHE A 289 7.46 -2.85 12.43
C PHE A 289 8.81 -2.22 12.13
N THR A 290 8.77 -0.96 11.76
CA THR A 290 9.90 -0.04 11.66
C THR A 290 9.46 1.35 12.08
N ASP A 291 10.38 2.11 12.69
CA ASP A 291 10.14 3.51 13.07
C ASP A 291 10.30 4.46 11.87
N THR A 292 10.78 3.94 10.73
CA THR A 292 11.00 4.76 9.54
C THR A 292 9.73 4.77 8.69
N PRO A 293 9.11 5.93 8.47
CA PRO A 293 7.95 6.06 7.59
C PRO A 293 8.32 5.77 6.13
N PRO A 294 7.34 5.46 5.26
CA PRO A 294 7.58 5.25 3.85
C PRO A 294 8.13 6.51 3.17
N SER A 295 9.15 6.33 2.35
CA SER A 295 9.71 7.38 1.48
C SER A 295 9.43 7.14 0.00
N GLN A 296 8.94 5.95 -0.33
CA GLN A 296 8.58 5.49 -1.65
C GLN A 296 7.18 4.85 -1.59
N PHE A 297 6.33 5.22 -2.53
CA PHE A 297 4.92 4.83 -2.55
C PHE A 297 4.64 4.07 -3.85
N PRO A 298 4.65 2.72 -3.82
CA PRO A 298 4.29 1.92 -4.98
C PRO A 298 2.79 2.03 -5.27
N MET A 299 2.40 1.59 -6.47
CA MET A 299 1.01 1.50 -6.90
C MET A 299 0.79 0.18 -7.65
N LEU A 300 -0.40 -0.41 -7.50
CA LEU A 300 -0.85 -1.54 -8.31
C LEU A 300 -1.69 -1.02 -9.49
N LEU A 301 -1.22 -1.29 -10.69
CA LEU A 301 -1.98 -1.09 -11.92
C LEU A 301 -2.56 -2.42 -12.37
N GLN A 302 -3.76 -2.40 -12.92
CA GLN A 302 -4.41 -3.60 -13.48
C GLN A 302 -4.76 -3.36 -14.96
N LEU A 303 -4.34 -4.28 -15.80
CA LEU A 303 -4.95 -4.51 -17.11
C LEU A 303 -5.95 -5.65 -16.96
N ASP A 304 -7.15 -5.49 -17.49
CA ASP A 304 -8.21 -6.49 -17.39
C ASP A 304 -9.12 -6.48 -18.60
N ARG A 305 -9.78 -7.61 -18.85
CA ARG A 305 -10.76 -7.74 -19.94
C ARG A 305 -11.95 -8.63 -19.54
N ASP A 306 -12.37 -8.55 -18.29
CA ASP A 306 -13.56 -9.24 -17.82
C ASP A 306 -14.82 -8.77 -18.56
N ASP A 307 -14.84 -7.52 -19.02
CA ASP A 307 -15.88 -6.92 -19.86
C ASP A 307 -16.13 -7.71 -21.17
N ALA A 308 -15.08 -8.31 -21.72
CA ALA A 308 -15.13 -9.05 -22.99
C ALA A 308 -15.00 -10.56 -22.83
N LEU A 309 -14.98 -11.06 -21.58
CA LEU A 309 -14.76 -12.47 -21.30
C LEU A 309 -16.05 -13.27 -21.43
N ASP A 310 -16.24 -13.89 -22.61
CA ASP A 310 -17.39 -14.70 -22.96
C ASP A 310 -16.95 -15.85 -23.90
N ILE A 311 -16.41 -16.91 -23.30
CA ILE A 311 -15.71 -18.01 -24.01
C ILE A 311 -16.68 -19.07 -24.47
N PRO A 312 -16.89 -19.24 -25.79
CA PRO A 312 -17.77 -20.28 -26.31
C PRO A 312 -17.31 -21.69 -25.93
N ALA A 313 -18.26 -22.60 -25.76
CA ALA A 313 -17.96 -24.01 -25.58
C ALA A 313 -17.21 -24.58 -26.80
N GLY A 314 -16.09 -25.25 -26.56
CA GLY A 314 -15.25 -25.87 -27.60
C GLY A 314 -14.21 -24.93 -28.21
N ASP A 315 -14.19 -23.63 -27.89
CA ASP A 315 -13.16 -22.73 -28.38
C ASP A 315 -11.82 -23.05 -27.69
N SER A 316 -10.80 -23.32 -28.47
CA SER A 316 -9.47 -23.73 -27.97
C SER A 316 -8.42 -22.62 -28.01
N ALA A 317 -8.80 -21.40 -28.45
CA ALA A 317 -7.87 -20.30 -28.65
C ALA A 317 -8.54 -18.90 -28.49
N PHE A 318 -9.56 -18.81 -27.66
CA PHE A 318 -10.19 -17.52 -27.33
C PHE A 318 -9.12 -16.56 -26.80
N THR A 319 -9.07 -15.36 -27.36
CA THR A 319 -7.99 -14.41 -27.06
C THR A 319 -8.54 -13.08 -26.59
N LEU A 320 -7.97 -12.55 -25.53
CA LEU A 320 -8.22 -11.20 -25.01
C LEU A 320 -6.93 -10.37 -24.98
N GLU A 321 -7.05 -9.09 -25.28
CA GLU A 321 -5.94 -8.14 -25.23
C GLU A 321 -6.37 -6.85 -24.53
N ASP A 322 -5.46 -6.28 -23.77
CA ASP A 322 -5.61 -4.96 -23.14
C ASP A 322 -4.32 -4.18 -23.20
N GLU A 323 -4.44 -2.85 -23.14
CA GLU A 323 -3.28 -1.97 -23.15
C GLU A 323 -3.52 -0.66 -22.41
N MET A 324 -2.43 -0.12 -21.86
CA MET A 324 -2.41 1.19 -21.18
C MET A 324 -1.08 1.90 -21.47
N THR A 325 -1.13 3.21 -21.69
CA THR A 325 0.07 4.05 -21.86
C THR A 325 0.39 4.77 -20.55
N LEU A 326 1.64 4.67 -20.11
CA LEU A 326 2.15 5.29 -18.89
C LEU A 326 2.29 6.81 -19.06
N PRO A 327 1.67 7.63 -18.20
CA PRO A 327 1.77 9.10 -18.26
C PRO A 327 3.05 9.65 -17.59
N VAL A 328 3.76 8.82 -16.82
CA VAL A 328 4.98 9.15 -16.07
C VAL A 328 6.00 8.03 -16.17
N ASP A 329 7.24 8.31 -15.81
CA ASP A 329 8.28 7.29 -15.66
C ASP A 329 7.98 6.40 -14.46
N VAL A 330 8.19 5.07 -14.59
CA VAL A 330 8.00 4.12 -13.49
C VAL A 330 9.11 3.08 -13.43
N HIS A 331 9.31 2.52 -12.25
CA HIS A 331 10.04 1.26 -12.06
C HIS A 331 9.03 0.15 -11.81
N LEU A 332 8.96 -0.85 -12.70
CA LEU A 332 8.15 -2.05 -12.49
C LEU A 332 8.86 -2.98 -11.50
N LEU A 333 8.23 -3.22 -10.35
CA LEU A 333 8.76 -4.00 -9.23
C LEU A 333 8.33 -5.46 -9.29
N GLY A 334 7.10 -5.71 -9.70
CA GLY A 334 6.51 -7.03 -9.74
C GLY A 334 5.34 -7.13 -10.70
N ILE A 335 4.96 -8.35 -11.02
CA ILE A 335 3.88 -8.67 -11.96
C ILE A 335 3.12 -9.91 -11.48
N TYR A 336 1.80 -9.87 -11.59
CA TYR A 336 0.92 -10.96 -11.20
C TYR A 336 -0.14 -11.20 -12.28
N PRO A 337 0.08 -12.15 -13.20
CA PRO A 337 -0.95 -12.65 -14.11
C PRO A 337 -1.95 -13.53 -13.37
N HIS A 338 -3.23 -13.37 -13.67
CA HIS A 338 -4.30 -14.18 -13.09
C HIS A 338 -5.36 -14.55 -14.12
N ALA A 339 -5.75 -15.80 -14.12
CA ALA A 339 -6.89 -16.40 -14.80
C ALA A 339 -7.29 -17.68 -14.05
N HIS A 340 -8.41 -18.30 -14.44
CA HIS A 340 -8.82 -19.57 -13.83
C HIS A 340 -8.38 -20.80 -14.67
N TYR A 341 -9.19 -21.84 -14.75
CA TYR A 341 -8.82 -23.14 -15.31
C TYR A 341 -8.70 -23.17 -16.84
N LEU A 342 -9.36 -22.23 -17.55
CA LEU A 342 -9.29 -22.21 -19.02
C LEU A 342 -8.08 -21.44 -19.54
N GLY A 343 -7.39 -20.69 -18.70
CA GLY A 343 -6.16 -20.00 -19.07
C GLY A 343 -5.16 -20.95 -19.70
N LYS A 344 -4.47 -20.50 -20.79
CA LYS A 344 -3.53 -21.32 -21.55
C LYS A 344 -2.20 -20.65 -21.79
N ASP A 345 -2.21 -19.44 -22.35
CA ASP A 345 -1.01 -18.67 -22.68
C ASP A 345 -1.18 -17.24 -22.21
N MET A 346 -0.28 -16.79 -21.33
CA MET A 346 -0.33 -15.48 -20.69
C MET A 346 0.89 -14.67 -21.10
N GLN A 347 0.68 -13.57 -21.78
CA GLN A 347 1.74 -12.69 -22.26
C GLN A 347 1.55 -11.28 -21.76
N ALA A 348 2.66 -10.66 -21.33
CA ALA A 348 2.73 -9.22 -21.11
C ALA A 348 4.04 -8.65 -21.65
N TRP A 349 3.96 -7.50 -22.26
CA TRP A 349 5.13 -6.77 -22.78
C TRP A 349 4.88 -5.26 -22.73
N ALA A 350 5.97 -4.51 -22.83
CA ALA A 350 5.95 -3.06 -22.98
C ALA A 350 6.47 -2.65 -24.35
N ILE A 351 5.87 -1.64 -24.95
CA ILE A 351 6.39 -0.93 -26.13
C ILE A 351 6.90 0.42 -25.65
N LEU A 352 8.22 0.60 -25.69
CA LEU A 352 8.86 1.83 -25.28
C LEU A 352 8.57 2.97 -26.30
N PRO A 353 8.78 4.26 -25.95
CA PRO A 353 8.60 5.38 -26.88
C PRO A 353 9.42 5.26 -28.18
N ASP A 354 10.60 4.63 -28.12
CA ASP A 354 11.45 4.33 -29.28
C ASP A 354 10.97 3.12 -30.11
N LYS A 355 9.78 2.57 -29.78
CA LYS A 355 9.15 1.40 -30.41
C LYS A 355 9.84 0.06 -30.09
N LYS A 356 10.80 0.02 -29.21
CA LYS A 356 11.40 -1.24 -28.75
C LYS A 356 10.41 -2.01 -27.91
N LYS A 357 10.24 -3.32 -28.21
CA LYS A 357 9.48 -4.25 -27.40
C LYS A 357 10.34 -4.80 -26.25
N VAL A 358 9.83 -4.73 -25.04
CA VAL A 358 10.41 -5.32 -23.82
C VAL A 358 9.42 -6.32 -23.27
N TRP A 359 9.84 -7.58 -23.12
CA TRP A 359 9.00 -8.60 -22.51
C TRP A 359 8.96 -8.42 -20.99
N LEU A 360 7.76 -8.42 -20.44
CA LEU A 360 7.53 -8.37 -19.00
C LEU A 360 7.41 -9.78 -18.43
N ILE A 361 6.55 -10.62 -19.03
CA ILE A 361 6.38 -12.03 -18.68
C ILE A 361 5.78 -12.80 -19.86
N TRP A 362 6.10 -14.11 -19.95
CA TRP A 362 5.39 -15.04 -20.81
C TRP A 362 5.23 -16.38 -20.09
N ILE A 363 3.99 -16.85 -19.94
CA ILE A 363 3.62 -18.16 -19.38
C ILE A 363 2.95 -18.94 -20.50
N ARG A 364 3.61 -20.01 -20.96
CA ARG A 364 3.16 -20.85 -22.11
C ARG A 364 2.22 -21.99 -21.74
N GLY A 365 2.01 -22.22 -20.49
CA GLY A 365 1.12 -23.24 -19.94
C GLY A 365 0.67 -22.77 -18.59
N TRP A 366 -0.45 -22.06 -18.60
CA TRP A 366 -1.03 -21.56 -17.36
C TRP A 366 -1.53 -22.72 -16.51
N ASP A 367 -1.38 -22.57 -15.21
CA ASP A 367 -1.87 -23.47 -14.19
C ASP A 367 -2.21 -22.65 -12.95
N ILE A 368 -3.49 -22.53 -12.63
CA ILE A 368 -3.98 -21.74 -11.52
C ILE A 368 -3.37 -22.17 -10.17
N ASP A 369 -3.11 -23.47 -9.99
CA ASP A 369 -2.51 -24.00 -8.77
C ASP A 369 -1.05 -23.54 -8.56
N ARG A 370 -0.41 -23.00 -9.60
CA ARG A 370 0.94 -22.49 -9.60
C ARG A 370 1.05 -20.99 -9.83
N GLN A 371 -0.07 -20.28 -9.80
CA GLN A 371 -0.07 -18.82 -9.88
C GLN A 371 0.80 -18.21 -8.77
N SER A 372 1.47 -17.11 -9.06
CA SER A 372 2.32 -16.42 -8.10
C SER A 372 2.54 -14.97 -8.51
N VAL A 373 2.89 -14.13 -7.54
CA VAL A 373 3.50 -12.83 -7.79
C VAL A 373 4.96 -13.02 -8.17
N TYR A 374 5.38 -12.44 -9.29
CA TYR A 374 6.75 -12.50 -9.79
C TYR A 374 7.42 -11.15 -9.58
N ARG A 375 8.34 -11.05 -8.61
CA ARG A 375 9.11 -9.83 -8.33
C ARG A 375 10.35 -9.79 -9.20
N TYR A 376 10.63 -8.64 -9.83
CA TYR A 376 11.83 -8.48 -10.64
C TYR A 376 13.08 -8.45 -9.74
N LYS A 377 14.14 -9.11 -10.18
CA LYS A 377 15.43 -9.11 -9.49
C LYS A 377 16.05 -7.71 -9.43
N THR A 378 15.86 -6.96 -10.49
CA THR A 378 16.17 -5.53 -10.57
C THR A 378 14.93 -4.84 -11.12
N PRO A 379 14.41 -3.80 -10.45
CA PRO A 379 13.28 -3.04 -10.94
C PRO A 379 13.48 -2.60 -12.40
N LEU A 380 12.47 -2.85 -13.24
CA LEU A 380 12.55 -2.54 -14.67
C LEU A 380 12.08 -1.11 -14.92
N PHE A 381 12.98 -0.25 -15.39
CA PHE A 381 12.64 1.12 -15.73
C PHE A 381 11.83 1.18 -17.04
N LEU A 382 10.66 1.83 -16.98
CA LEU A 382 9.75 2.07 -18.10
C LEU A 382 9.49 3.59 -18.18
N PRO A 383 9.97 4.26 -19.25
CA PRO A 383 9.80 5.71 -19.38
C PRO A 383 8.35 6.09 -19.72
N LYS A 384 7.98 7.33 -19.41
CA LYS A 384 6.74 7.99 -19.84
C LYS A 384 6.50 7.75 -21.33
N GLY A 385 5.25 7.48 -21.71
CA GLY A 385 4.86 7.15 -23.08
C GLY A 385 5.07 5.68 -23.46
N THR A 386 5.52 4.84 -22.52
CA THR A 386 5.55 3.38 -22.70
C THR A 386 4.13 2.85 -22.70
N THR A 387 3.79 1.98 -23.65
CA THR A 387 2.51 1.26 -23.65
C THR A 387 2.71 -0.14 -23.11
N LEU A 388 1.99 -0.47 -22.06
CA LEU A 388 1.89 -1.80 -21.46
C LEU A 388 0.85 -2.60 -22.23
N HIS A 389 1.14 -3.88 -22.49
CA HIS A 389 0.23 -4.78 -23.21
C HIS A 389 0.06 -6.07 -22.44
N MET A 390 -1.19 -6.56 -22.42
CA MET A 390 -1.61 -7.87 -21.95
C MET A 390 -2.23 -8.64 -23.12
N ARG A 391 -1.90 -9.92 -23.26
CA ARG A 391 -2.57 -10.84 -24.18
C ARG A 391 -2.72 -12.21 -23.53
N TYR A 392 -3.95 -12.66 -23.36
CA TYR A 392 -4.30 -13.93 -22.76
C TYR A 392 -5.05 -14.81 -23.76
N VAL A 393 -4.71 -16.07 -23.77
CA VAL A 393 -5.36 -17.09 -24.59
C VAL A 393 -5.96 -18.15 -23.68
N TYR A 394 -7.20 -18.52 -23.95
CA TYR A 394 -7.97 -19.51 -23.20
C TYR A 394 -8.30 -20.73 -24.06
N ASP A 395 -8.47 -21.89 -23.42
CA ASP A 395 -8.83 -23.16 -24.04
C ASP A 395 -10.04 -23.77 -23.36
N ASN A 396 -11.24 -23.50 -23.91
CA ASN A 396 -12.50 -24.08 -23.44
C ASN A 396 -12.87 -25.34 -24.27
N SER A 397 -11.88 -26.13 -24.68
CA SER A 397 -12.13 -27.36 -25.40
C SER A 397 -12.12 -28.60 -24.50
N SER A 398 -12.70 -29.70 -24.97
CA SER A 398 -12.61 -31.00 -24.28
C SER A 398 -11.20 -31.58 -24.22
N LYS A 399 -10.21 -30.98 -24.88
CA LYS A 399 -8.81 -31.36 -24.83
C LYS A 399 -8.03 -30.69 -23.70
N ASN A 400 -8.57 -29.62 -23.12
CA ASN A 400 -7.99 -28.98 -21.95
C ASN A 400 -8.23 -29.89 -20.73
N PRO A 401 -7.18 -30.50 -20.14
CA PRO A 401 -7.32 -31.39 -18.99
C PRO A 401 -7.79 -30.68 -17.72
N HIS A 402 -7.67 -29.31 -17.67
CA HIS A 402 -8.06 -28.47 -16.56
C HIS A 402 -9.48 -27.89 -16.71
N ASN A 403 -10.18 -28.16 -17.84
CA ASN A 403 -11.53 -27.65 -18.03
C ASN A 403 -12.47 -28.25 -16.96
N PRO A 404 -13.11 -27.44 -16.13
CA PRO A 404 -14.00 -27.93 -15.06
C PRO A 404 -15.27 -28.57 -15.61
N HIS A 405 -15.59 -28.34 -16.89
CA HIS A 405 -16.80 -28.86 -17.56
C HIS A 405 -16.50 -29.89 -18.63
N ASN A 406 -17.13 -31.06 -18.52
CA ASN A 406 -17.06 -32.07 -19.54
C ASN A 406 -18.47 -32.68 -19.79
N PRO A 407 -19.15 -32.37 -20.91
CA PRO A 407 -18.68 -31.57 -22.05
C PRO A 407 -18.47 -30.09 -21.70
N PRO A 408 -17.62 -29.37 -22.48
CA PRO A 408 -17.43 -27.91 -22.29
C PRO A 408 -18.74 -27.12 -22.37
N VAL A 409 -18.87 -26.09 -21.54
CA VAL A 409 -19.98 -25.13 -21.56
C VAL A 409 -19.45 -23.74 -21.86
N ARG A 410 -20.33 -22.78 -22.16
CA ARG A 410 -19.97 -21.37 -22.32
C ARG A 410 -19.57 -20.80 -20.95
N VAL A 411 -18.41 -20.16 -20.87
CA VAL A 411 -17.85 -19.57 -19.62
C VAL A 411 -17.76 -18.07 -19.78
N ARG A 412 -18.14 -17.33 -18.73
CA ARG A 412 -18.08 -15.87 -18.65
C ARG A 412 -17.20 -15.41 -17.50
N ALA A 413 -16.99 -14.09 -17.42
CA ALA A 413 -16.33 -13.47 -16.28
C ALA A 413 -17.08 -13.75 -14.97
N GLY A 414 -16.33 -14.04 -13.93
CA GLY A 414 -16.88 -14.23 -12.58
C GLY A 414 -15.85 -14.75 -11.58
N ASN A 415 -16.26 -14.75 -10.31
CA ASN A 415 -15.39 -15.02 -9.18
C ASN A 415 -15.32 -16.51 -8.78
N ARG A 416 -16.14 -17.39 -9.40
CA ARG A 416 -16.09 -18.81 -9.09
C ARG A 416 -14.92 -19.46 -9.83
N SER A 417 -14.40 -20.56 -9.31
CA SER A 417 -13.35 -21.31 -9.98
C SER A 417 -13.75 -21.86 -11.36
N GLU A 418 -15.05 -22.07 -11.60
CA GLU A 418 -15.63 -22.49 -12.89
C GLU A 418 -15.92 -21.34 -13.86
N ASP A 419 -15.97 -20.11 -13.39
CA ASP A 419 -15.98 -18.88 -14.19
C ASP A 419 -14.55 -18.58 -14.69
N GLU A 420 -14.31 -17.45 -15.32
CA GLU A 420 -12.98 -17.03 -15.74
C GLU A 420 -12.68 -15.57 -15.38
N MET A 421 -11.38 -15.25 -15.34
CA MET A 421 -10.85 -13.89 -15.16
C MET A 421 -9.74 -13.59 -16.16
N ALA A 422 -9.55 -12.32 -16.47
CA ALA A 422 -8.51 -11.82 -17.37
C ALA A 422 -7.76 -10.65 -16.73
N HIS A 423 -6.99 -10.91 -15.68
CA HIS A 423 -6.31 -9.88 -14.90
C HIS A 423 -4.78 -9.96 -15.00
N LEU A 424 -4.17 -8.80 -15.18
CA LEU A 424 -2.72 -8.62 -15.07
C LEU A 424 -2.44 -7.46 -14.12
N TRP A 425 -1.93 -7.76 -12.94
CA TRP A 425 -1.51 -6.77 -11.97
C TRP A 425 -0.03 -6.44 -12.12
N LEU A 426 0.30 -5.16 -12.03
CA LEU A 426 1.65 -4.63 -12.14
C LEU A 426 1.93 -3.73 -10.93
N GLN A 427 2.91 -4.10 -10.11
CA GLN A 427 3.39 -3.23 -9.04
C GLN A 427 4.42 -2.27 -9.61
N VAL A 428 4.10 -1.00 -9.63
CA VAL A 428 4.96 0.06 -10.14
C VAL A 428 5.36 1.03 -9.03
N LEU A 429 6.58 1.53 -9.11
CA LEU A 429 7.05 2.65 -8.32
C LEU A 429 7.22 3.84 -9.25
N PRO A 430 6.33 4.83 -9.21
CA PRO A 430 6.45 6.01 -10.04
C PRO A 430 7.65 6.88 -9.62
N VAL A 431 8.30 7.47 -10.62
CA VAL A 431 9.37 8.44 -10.38
C VAL A 431 8.76 9.79 -10.01
N LYS A 432 9.26 10.39 -8.93
CA LYS A 432 8.77 11.70 -8.46
C LYS A 432 8.88 12.75 -9.56
N THR A 433 7.82 13.51 -9.75
CA THR A 433 7.80 14.67 -10.64
C THR A 433 8.49 15.85 -9.95
N GLY A 434 9.15 16.69 -10.73
CA GLY A 434 9.89 17.84 -10.18
C GLY A 434 9.00 19.01 -9.71
N ASP A 435 7.69 18.95 -9.99
CA ASP A 435 6.70 19.98 -9.67
C ASP A 435 5.95 19.73 -8.35
N GLY A 436 6.26 18.64 -7.66
CA GLY A 436 5.63 18.27 -6.38
C GLY A 436 4.27 17.56 -6.51
N SER A 437 3.78 17.32 -7.73
CA SER A 437 2.56 16.52 -7.95
C SER A 437 2.78 15.06 -7.56
N ASP A 438 1.72 14.38 -7.11
CA ASP A 438 1.76 12.94 -6.86
C ASP A 438 1.59 12.16 -8.18
N PRO A 439 2.63 11.49 -8.67
CA PRO A 439 2.56 10.78 -9.94
C PRO A 439 1.62 9.56 -9.93
N ARG A 440 1.19 9.11 -8.75
CA ARG A 440 0.21 8.01 -8.62
C ARG A 440 -1.17 8.43 -9.11
N LEU A 441 -1.56 9.69 -8.85
CA LEU A 441 -2.83 10.24 -9.33
C LEU A 441 -2.86 10.28 -10.86
N MET A 442 -1.76 10.70 -11.50
CA MET A 442 -1.65 10.68 -12.97
C MET A 442 -1.76 9.26 -13.54
N LEU A 443 -1.18 8.27 -12.86
CA LEU A 443 -1.30 6.86 -13.24
C LEU A 443 -2.74 6.37 -13.11
N GLU A 444 -3.43 6.74 -12.02
CA GLU A 444 -4.83 6.40 -11.80
C GLU A 444 -5.73 7.04 -12.85
N GLU A 445 -5.56 8.34 -13.13
CA GLU A 445 -6.30 9.00 -14.22
C GLU A 445 -6.13 8.24 -15.53
N ALA A 446 -4.89 7.93 -15.90
CA ALA A 446 -4.61 7.24 -17.17
C ALA A 446 -5.20 5.83 -17.21
N TRP A 447 -5.16 5.13 -16.09
CA TRP A 447 -5.73 3.78 -15.94
C TRP A 447 -7.26 3.83 -16.03
N MET A 448 -7.93 4.70 -15.28
CA MET A 448 -9.39 4.83 -15.33
C MET A 448 -9.87 5.27 -16.71
N ARG A 449 -9.16 6.22 -17.37
CA ARG A 449 -9.47 6.60 -18.77
C ARG A 449 -9.27 5.44 -19.75
N ALA A 450 -8.32 4.54 -19.52
CA ALA A 450 -8.14 3.34 -20.33
C ALA A 450 -9.34 2.38 -20.18
N ARG A 451 -9.82 2.16 -18.97
CA ARG A 451 -11.02 1.34 -18.69
C ARG A 451 -12.28 1.95 -19.30
N LEU A 452 -12.49 3.24 -19.10
CA LEU A 452 -13.67 3.98 -19.60
C LEU A 452 -13.76 4.07 -21.13
N ARG A 453 -12.64 3.90 -21.86
CA ARG A 453 -12.72 3.75 -23.33
C ARG A 453 -13.45 2.49 -23.78
N ARG A 454 -13.48 1.46 -22.93
CA ARG A 454 -14.14 0.18 -23.20
C ARG A 454 -15.53 0.09 -22.57
N SER A 455 -15.62 0.59 -21.36
CA SER A 455 -16.85 0.58 -20.54
C SER A 455 -17.14 2.01 -20.03
N PRO A 456 -17.73 2.87 -20.90
CA PRO A 456 -17.91 4.29 -20.58
C PRO A 456 -18.77 4.56 -19.34
N ASP A 457 -19.64 3.61 -18.99
CA ASP A 457 -20.61 3.71 -17.89
C ASP A 457 -20.13 2.91 -16.64
N ASP A 458 -18.84 2.48 -16.62
CA ASP A 458 -18.30 1.78 -15.45
C ASP A 458 -18.21 2.74 -14.26
N TYR A 459 -19.11 2.56 -13.30
CA TYR A 459 -19.27 3.42 -12.12
C TYR A 459 -17.97 3.55 -11.32
N VAL A 460 -17.30 2.43 -11.05
CA VAL A 460 -16.07 2.42 -10.24
C VAL A 460 -14.97 3.22 -10.93
N SER A 461 -14.81 3.02 -12.23
CA SER A 461 -13.82 3.77 -13.01
C SER A 461 -14.14 5.26 -13.11
N LEU A 462 -15.42 5.63 -13.24
CA LEU A 462 -15.84 7.04 -13.22
C LEU A 462 -15.56 7.67 -11.85
N TYR A 463 -15.93 7.00 -10.76
CA TYR A 463 -15.72 7.51 -9.41
C TYR A 463 -14.23 7.73 -9.13
N ASN A 464 -13.40 6.72 -9.41
CA ASN A 464 -11.95 6.81 -9.21
C ASN A 464 -11.30 7.86 -10.13
N LEU A 465 -11.80 8.03 -11.36
CA LEU A 465 -11.34 9.10 -12.25
C LEU A 465 -11.62 10.48 -11.63
N GLY A 466 -12.83 10.70 -11.12
CA GLY A 466 -13.19 11.95 -10.45
C GLY A 466 -12.30 12.22 -9.24
N ALA A 467 -12.06 11.20 -8.40
CA ALA A 467 -11.19 11.30 -7.23
C ALA A 467 -9.74 11.61 -7.61
N ALA A 468 -9.20 10.96 -8.65
CA ALA A 468 -7.84 11.22 -9.14
C ALA A 468 -7.70 12.65 -9.66
N LEU A 469 -8.67 13.12 -10.44
CA LEU A 469 -8.71 14.49 -10.97
C LEU A 469 -8.75 15.54 -9.86
N SER A 470 -9.59 15.34 -8.83
CA SER A 470 -9.61 16.21 -7.65
C SER A 470 -8.26 16.20 -6.92
N GLY A 471 -7.65 15.03 -6.73
CA GLY A 471 -6.32 14.93 -6.12
C GLY A 471 -5.21 15.63 -6.92
N GLU A 472 -5.37 15.77 -8.24
CA GLU A 472 -4.47 16.52 -9.11
C GLU A 472 -4.77 18.03 -9.15
N GLY A 473 -5.81 18.51 -8.47
CA GLY A 473 -6.27 19.90 -8.56
C GLY A 473 -6.98 20.25 -9.88
N LYS A 474 -7.50 19.24 -10.60
CA LYS A 474 -8.29 19.40 -11.84
C LYS A 474 -9.79 19.42 -11.52
N GLU A 475 -10.18 20.33 -10.65
CA GLU A 475 -11.50 20.34 -10.00
C GLU A 475 -12.66 20.41 -10.98
N HIS A 476 -12.58 21.26 -12.02
CA HIS A 476 -13.63 21.34 -13.03
C HIS A 476 -13.80 20.08 -13.87
N ASP A 477 -12.70 19.35 -14.11
CA ASP A 477 -12.79 18.06 -14.80
C ASP A 477 -13.43 17.01 -13.89
N ALA A 478 -13.10 17.03 -12.59
CA ALA A 478 -13.69 16.18 -11.58
C ALA A 478 -15.20 16.43 -11.42
N GLU A 479 -15.62 17.72 -11.34
CA GLU A 479 -17.05 18.11 -11.38
C GLU A 479 -17.78 17.47 -12.55
N GLY A 480 -17.23 17.60 -13.77
CA GLY A 480 -17.84 17.04 -14.98
C GLY A 480 -18.04 15.51 -14.90
N VAL A 481 -17.09 14.80 -14.30
CA VAL A 481 -17.17 13.34 -14.10
C VAL A 481 -18.25 13.01 -13.06
N PHE A 482 -18.26 13.66 -11.90
CA PHE A 482 -19.26 13.41 -10.86
C PHE A 482 -20.66 13.85 -11.28
N GLU A 483 -20.82 14.94 -12.06
CA GLU A 483 -22.09 15.34 -12.67
C GLU A 483 -22.65 14.26 -13.62
N ALA A 484 -21.76 13.54 -14.34
CA ALA A 484 -22.19 12.42 -15.15
C ALA A 484 -22.72 11.26 -14.31
N ILE A 485 -22.05 10.95 -13.18
CA ILE A 485 -22.47 9.89 -12.26
C ILE A 485 -23.85 10.22 -11.65
N VAL A 486 -24.02 11.42 -11.06
CA VAL A 486 -25.28 11.78 -10.39
C VAL A 486 -26.45 11.98 -11.35
N ARG A 487 -26.19 12.22 -12.62
CA ARG A 487 -27.21 12.24 -13.67
C ARG A 487 -27.74 10.84 -13.97
N ASP A 488 -26.87 9.83 -14.00
CA ASP A 488 -27.22 8.44 -14.23
C ASP A 488 -27.78 7.77 -12.96
N LYS A 489 -27.21 8.11 -11.81
CA LYS A 489 -27.59 7.60 -10.47
C LYS A 489 -27.96 8.75 -9.53
N PRO A 490 -29.14 9.35 -9.69
CA PRO A 490 -29.54 10.54 -8.92
C PRO A 490 -29.83 10.27 -7.43
N ASP A 491 -29.88 9.02 -7.02
CA ASP A 491 -30.04 8.53 -5.65
C ASP A 491 -28.71 8.14 -4.98
N ASP A 492 -27.59 8.35 -5.64
CA ASP A 492 -26.25 8.06 -5.10
C ASP A 492 -25.74 9.22 -4.23
N GLY A 493 -25.94 9.12 -2.91
CA GLY A 493 -25.49 10.12 -1.95
C GLY A 493 -23.95 10.28 -1.88
N ARG A 494 -23.20 9.20 -2.15
CA ARG A 494 -21.71 9.24 -2.17
C ARG A 494 -21.21 10.06 -3.37
N ALA A 495 -21.81 9.85 -4.54
CA ALA A 495 -21.44 10.61 -5.73
C ALA A 495 -21.83 12.09 -5.61
N TRP A 496 -23.00 12.41 -5.00
CA TRP A 496 -23.38 13.79 -4.69
C TRP A 496 -22.39 14.44 -3.73
N ASN A 497 -21.95 13.73 -2.67
CA ASN A 497 -20.92 14.25 -1.76
C ASN A 497 -19.61 14.54 -2.48
N ALA A 498 -19.12 13.62 -3.31
CA ALA A 498 -17.91 13.81 -4.10
C ALA A 498 -18.00 15.00 -5.07
N LEU A 499 -19.17 15.18 -5.71
CA LEU A 499 -19.46 16.38 -6.53
C LEU A 499 -19.40 17.66 -5.68
N GLY A 500 -19.97 17.63 -4.48
CA GLY A 500 -19.92 18.75 -3.54
C GLY A 500 -18.48 19.15 -3.20
N THR A 501 -17.63 18.16 -2.90
CA THR A 501 -16.22 18.38 -2.58
C THR A 501 -15.45 18.98 -3.78
N ALA A 502 -15.65 18.45 -4.99
CA ALA A 502 -15.02 18.99 -6.20
C ALA A 502 -15.50 20.43 -6.47
N THR A 503 -16.80 20.70 -6.31
CA THR A 503 -17.38 22.04 -6.51
C THR A 503 -16.88 23.06 -5.46
N GLU A 504 -16.73 22.65 -4.19
CA GLU A 504 -16.15 23.48 -3.14
C GLU A 504 -14.69 23.83 -3.47
N SER A 505 -13.91 22.83 -3.84
CA SER A 505 -12.49 23.00 -4.20
C SER A 505 -12.32 23.88 -5.45
N ALA A 506 -13.27 23.83 -6.39
CA ALA A 506 -13.34 24.76 -7.53
C ALA A 506 -13.70 26.20 -7.14
N GLY A 507 -14.10 26.44 -5.89
CA GLY A 507 -14.36 27.75 -5.31
C GLY A 507 -15.81 28.22 -5.36
N ASP A 508 -16.76 27.42 -5.87
CA ASP A 508 -18.20 27.72 -5.88
C ASP A 508 -18.89 27.14 -4.64
N TRP A 509 -18.71 27.79 -3.51
CA TRP A 509 -19.24 27.31 -2.24
C TRP A 509 -20.79 27.30 -2.21
N GLN A 510 -21.47 28.22 -2.93
CA GLN A 510 -22.94 28.25 -2.99
C GLN A 510 -23.46 27.00 -3.68
N LYS A 511 -22.91 26.65 -4.85
CA LYS A 511 -23.24 25.40 -5.57
C LYS A 511 -22.89 24.18 -4.74
N ALA A 512 -21.69 24.18 -4.11
CA ALA A 512 -21.25 23.07 -3.25
C ALA A 512 -22.23 22.79 -2.12
N ARG A 513 -22.74 23.85 -1.46
CA ARG A 513 -23.74 23.74 -0.41
C ARG A 513 -25.05 23.08 -0.90
N GLU A 514 -25.53 23.48 -2.07
CA GLU A 514 -26.73 22.88 -2.68
C GLU A 514 -26.51 21.39 -2.99
N VAL A 515 -25.31 21.05 -3.46
CA VAL A 515 -24.92 19.68 -3.80
C VAL A 515 -24.80 18.82 -2.55
N TYR A 516 -24.14 19.30 -1.49
CA TYR A 516 -24.07 18.58 -0.21
C TYR A 516 -25.44 18.39 0.42
N ALA A 517 -26.31 19.43 0.40
CA ALA A 517 -27.67 19.31 0.88
C ALA A 517 -28.48 18.28 0.06
N LYS A 518 -28.18 18.15 -1.23
CA LYS A 518 -28.75 17.11 -2.08
C LYS A 518 -28.25 15.72 -1.68
N ALA A 519 -26.94 15.56 -1.41
CA ALA A 519 -26.36 14.32 -0.90
C ALA A 519 -27.05 13.85 0.38
N VAL A 520 -27.18 14.74 1.36
CA VAL A 520 -27.91 14.48 2.62
C VAL A 520 -29.40 14.17 2.38
N GLY A 521 -30.01 14.82 1.38
CA GLY A 521 -31.44 14.62 1.05
C GLY A 521 -31.74 13.26 0.40
N VAL A 522 -30.78 12.67 -0.34
CA VAL A 522 -30.95 11.35 -0.96
C VAL A 522 -30.48 10.23 -0.05
N ASP A 523 -29.50 10.53 0.82
CA ASP A 523 -28.94 9.60 1.80
C ASP A 523 -28.77 10.30 3.15
N ALA A 524 -29.76 10.18 4.01
CA ALA A 524 -29.78 10.84 5.33
C ALA A 524 -28.73 10.24 6.30
N GLU A 525 -28.19 9.06 6.02
CA GLU A 525 -27.15 8.39 6.80
C GLU A 525 -25.74 8.69 6.25
N ASN A 526 -25.62 9.49 5.21
CA ASN A 526 -24.33 9.93 4.66
C ASN A 526 -23.68 10.96 5.61
N CYS A 527 -22.89 10.42 6.54
CA CYS A 527 -22.22 11.20 7.59
C CYS A 527 -21.23 12.19 7.00
N ASP A 528 -20.49 11.81 5.97
CA ASP A 528 -19.49 12.67 5.32
C ASP A 528 -20.14 13.87 4.62
N ALA A 529 -21.23 13.65 3.89
CA ALA A 529 -21.96 14.75 3.24
C ALA A 529 -22.53 15.73 4.25
N ARG A 530 -23.07 15.22 5.36
CA ARG A 530 -23.61 16.06 6.43
C ARG A 530 -22.51 16.85 7.15
N PHE A 531 -21.37 16.21 7.41
CA PHE A 531 -20.20 16.86 7.97
C PHE A 531 -19.68 17.98 7.06
N ASN A 532 -19.50 17.69 5.76
CA ASN A 532 -19.03 18.66 4.79
C ASN A 532 -20.00 19.86 4.67
N LEU A 533 -21.30 19.61 4.67
CA LEU A 533 -22.31 20.66 4.67
C LEU A 533 -22.19 21.55 5.92
N ALA A 534 -22.08 20.92 7.09
CA ALA A 534 -21.95 21.65 8.37
C ALA A 534 -20.67 22.51 8.42
N GLN A 535 -19.56 21.94 7.97
CA GLN A 535 -18.27 22.66 7.90
C GLN A 535 -18.32 23.83 6.92
N LEU A 536 -18.93 23.62 5.75
CA LEU A 536 -19.10 24.66 4.74
C LEU A 536 -19.99 25.80 5.26
N ASP A 537 -21.10 25.48 5.94
CA ASP A 537 -21.97 26.47 6.55
C ASP A 537 -21.26 27.24 7.67
N LEU A 538 -20.48 26.58 8.55
CA LEU A 538 -19.66 27.22 9.57
C LEU A 538 -18.61 28.17 8.96
N LYS A 539 -17.91 27.74 7.93
CA LYS A 539 -16.88 28.54 7.23
C LYS A 539 -17.44 29.82 6.60
N HIS A 540 -18.75 29.85 6.30
CA HIS A 540 -19.44 30.97 5.66
C HIS A 540 -20.45 31.68 6.58
N ASP A 541 -20.20 31.66 7.90
CA ASP A 541 -20.95 32.39 8.94
C ASP A 541 -22.46 32.05 8.93
N ARG A 542 -22.80 30.78 8.60
CA ARG A 542 -24.18 30.25 8.62
C ARG A 542 -24.41 29.40 9.87
N ASP A 543 -24.11 29.97 11.02
CA ASP A 543 -23.99 29.27 12.30
C ASP A 543 -25.23 28.43 12.66
N ALA A 544 -26.43 28.97 12.43
CA ALA A 544 -27.68 28.26 12.74
C ALA A 544 -27.89 27.01 11.86
N ASP A 545 -27.49 27.05 10.59
CA ASP A 545 -27.56 25.90 9.69
C ASP A 545 -26.49 24.87 10.09
N ALA A 546 -25.26 25.34 10.35
CA ALA A 546 -24.14 24.50 10.82
C ALA A 546 -24.48 23.76 12.13
N GLU A 547 -25.07 24.49 13.11
CA GLU A 547 -25.51 23.90 14.37
C GLU A 547 -26.54 22.78 14.15
N GLY A 548 -27.51 23.02 13.28
CA GLY A 548 -28.53 22.04 12.91
C GLY A 548 -27.92 20.76 12.33
N GLU A 549 -26.98 20.91 11.37
CA GLU A 549 -26.35 19.77 10.71
C GLU A 549 -25.40 19.01 11.63
N PHE A 550 -24.56 19.68 12.47
CA PHE A 550 -23.72 18.98 13.45
C PHE A 550 -24.55 18.20 14.47
N ARG A 551 -25.66 18.76 14.98
CA ARG A 551 -26.56 18.02 15.88
C ARG A 551 -27.20 16.82 15.20
N ALA A 552 -27.64 16.97 13.95
CA ALA A 552 -28.19 15.88 13.18
C ALA A 552 -27.13 14.80 12.89
N LEU A 553 -25.89 15.21 12.58
CA LEU A 553 -24.76 14.30 12.39
C LEU A 553 -24.51 13.44 13.63
N ILE A 554 -24.42 14.07 14.81
CA ILE A 554 -24.20 13.37 16.08
C ILE A 554 -25.37 12.41 16.37
N ALA A 555 -26.60 12.80 16.05
CA ALA A 555 -27.77 11.97 16.30
C ALA A 555 -27.88 10.74 15.37
N SER A 556 -27.48 10.87 14.11
CA SER A 556 -27.57 9.79 13.10
C SER A 556 -26.33 8.91 13.02
N CYS A 557 -25.15 9.52 13.18
CA CYS A 557 -23.87 8.84 12.98
C CYS A 557 -23.13 8.51 14.28
N GLY A 558 -23.63 9.02 15.40
CA GLY A 558 -23.03 8.83 16.72
C GLY A 558 -22.02 9.91 17.10
N ASP A 559 -21.40 9.72 18.27
CA ASP A 559 -20.39 10.63 18.79
C ASP A 559 -19.11 10.51 17.98
N ASP A 560 -18.68 11.63 17.41
CA ASP A 560 -17.44 11.79 16.66
C ASP A 560 -16.69 13.04 17.12
N VAL A 561 -15.37 13.01 17.11
CA VAL A 561 -14.51 14.10 17.59
C VAL A 561 -14.72 15.37 16.77
N ASP A 562 -14.74 15.24 15.45
CA ASP A 562 -14.86 16.37 14.52
C ASP A 562 -16.26 16.99 14.58
N ALA A 563 -17.30 16.15 14.66
CA ALA A 563 -18.68 16.61 14.79
C ALA A 563 -18.91 17.37 16.12
N ARG A 564 -18.37 16.85 17.24
CA ARG A 564 -18.45 17.51 18.53
C ARG A 564 -17.61 18.77 18.57
N GLY A 565 -16.39 18.73 18.01
CA GLY A 565 -15.51 19.90 17.88
C GLY A 565 -16.17 21.03 17.07
N GLY A 566 -16.74 20.68 15.90
CA GLY A 566 -17.47 21.61 15.04
C GLY A 566 -18.68 22.25 15.72
N LEU A 567 -19.51 21.45 16.42
CA LEU A 567 -20.62 21.98 17.21
C LEU A 567 -20.12 22.93 18.32
N GLY A 568 -19.02 22.56 18.99
CA GLY A 568 -18.36 23.42 20.00
C GLY A 568 -17.92 24.76 19.41
N LEU A 569 -17.39 24.78 18.19
CA LEU A 569 -16.97 26.02 17.50
C LEU A 569 -18.15 26.91 17.15
N VAL A 570 -19.25 26.34 16.62
CA VAL A 570 -20.47 27.10 16.36
C VAL A 570 -21.00 27.75 17.64
N LEU A 571 -21.15 26.96 18.71
CA LEU A 571 -21.61 27.43 20.00
C LEU A 571 -20.68 28.52 20.61
N LEU A 572 -19.37 28.42 20.35
CA LEU A 572 -18.38 29.41 20.75
C LEU A 572 -18.57 30.75 20.01
N GLY A 573 -18.80 30.69 18.69
CA GLY A 573 -19.14 31.83 17.83
C GLY A 573 -20.41 32.56 18.32
N ASP A 574 -21.45 31.80 18.61
CA ASP A 574 -22.74 32.26 19.13
C ASP A 574 -22.66 32.71 20.63
N ARG A 575 -21.49 32.64 21.24
CA ARG A 575 -21.24 33.00 22.65
C ARG A 575 -21.97 32.13 23.67
N HIS A 576 -22.36 30.92 23.28
CA HIS A 576 -22.93 29.94 24.19
C HIS A 576 -21.80 29.12 24.87
N TYR A 577 -20.95 29.87 25.65
CA TYR A 577 -19.67 29.36 26.12
C TYR A 577 -19.75 28.12 27.00
N GLU A 578 -20.75 28.01 27.88
CA GLU A 578 -20.93 26.83 28.72
C GLU A 578 -21.31 25.59 27.88
N ALA A 579 -22.16 25.72 26.88
CA ALA A 579 -22.50 24.62 25.96
C ALA A 579 -21.30 24.23 25.10
N ALA A 580 -20.49 25.21 24.65
CA ALA A 580 -19.25 24.94 23.94
C ALA A 580 -18.26 24.12 24.78
N GLN A 581 -18.13 24.47 26.11
CA GLN A 581 -17.28 23.72 27.06
C GLN A 581 -17.72 22.27 27.12
N GLU A 582 -19.02 21.99 27.18
CA GLU A 582 -19.56 20.62 27.23
C GLU A 582 -19.21 19.82 25.97
N GLU A 583 -19.36 20.41 24.79
CA GLU A 583 -19.08 19.73 23.52
C GLU A 583 -17.57 19.47 23.33
N PHE A 584 -16.70 20.42 23.64
CA PHE A 584 -15.25 20.20 23.60
C PHE A 584 -14.78 19.14 24.60
N LEU A 585 -15.35 19.11 25.82
CA LEU A 585 -15.02 18.06 26.80
C LEU A 585 -15.47 16.69 26.31
N ARG A 586 -16.63 16.60 25.65
CA ARG A 586 -17.08 15.34 25.03
C ARG A 586 -16.16 14.92 23.90
N ALA A 587 -15.78 15.82 22.98
CA ALA A 587 -14.82 15.57 21.93
C ALA A 587 -13.49 15.02 22.49
N LEU A 588 -12.95 15.65 23.52
CA LEU A 588 -11.72 15.21 24.21
C LEU A 588 -11.88 13.82 24.87
N SER A 589 -13.07 13.47 25.37
CA SER A 589 -13.34 12.17 25.98
C SER A 589 -13.32 11.01 24.96
N LEU A 590 -13.47 11.28 23.67
CA LEU A 590 -13.41 10.31 22.59
C LEU A 590 -11.97 9.92 22.21
N GLY A 591 -10.97 10.57 22.79
CA GLY A 591 -9.56 10.24 22.60
C GLY A 591 -8.97 10.68 21.26
N PRO A 592 -9.10 11.97 20.89
CA PRO A 592 -8.52 12.52 19.66
C PRO A 592 -7.00 12.36 19.62
N ALA A 593 -6.42 12.42 18.41
CA ALA A 593 -4.97 12.48 18.23
C ALA A 593 -4.38 13.74 18.89
N ASN A 594 -3.07 13.71 19.26
CA ASN A 594 -2.44 14.75 20.05
C ASN A 594 -2.63 16.17 19.49
N ALA A 595 -2.46 16.36 18.16
CA ALA A 595 -2.66 17.66 17.53
C ALA A 595 -4.10 18.15 17.67
N GLN A 596 -5.08 17.32 17.32
CA GLN A 596 -6.50 17.63 17.45
C GLN A 596 -6.91 17.86 18.90
N ALA A 597 -6.34 17.09 19.85
CA ALA A 597 -6.55 17.30 21.28
C ALA A 597 -6.00 18.66 21.75
N ALA A 598 -4.88 19.12 21.18
CA ALA A 598 -4.32 20.45 21.49
C ALA A 598 -5.28 21.55 21.02
N ASP A 599 -5.73 21.52 19.76
CA ASP A 599 -6.67 22.48 19.19
C ASP A 599 -7.98 22.56 20.00
N LEU A 600 -8.58 21.41 20.32
CA LEU A 600 -9.79 21.34 21.14
C LEU A 600 -9.59 21.96 22.54
N ARG A 601 -8.40 21.79 23.14
CA ARG A 601 -8.08 22.37 24.43
C ARG A 601 -7.89 23.87 24.35
N GLU A 602 -7.37 24.40 23.28
CA GLU A 602 -7.27 25.88 23.08
C GLU A 602 -8.65 26.51 22.98
N HIS A 603 -9.55 25.91 22.19
CA HIS A 603 -10.93 26.40 22.10
C HIS A 603 -11.69 26.26 23.42
N LEU A 604 -11.50 25.18 24.15
CA LEU A 604 -12.05 24.96 25.48
C LEU A 604 -11.50 26.00 26.47
N ALA A 605 -10.20 26.30 26.41
CA ALA A 605 -9.59 27.33 27.25
C ALA A 605 -10.20 28.69 26.96
N PHE A 606 -10.39 29.05 25.68
CA PHE A 606 -11.06 30.28 25.32
C PHE A 606 -12.47 30.38 25.92
N ALA A 607 -13.26 29.28 25.80
CA ALA A 607 -14.61 29.23 26.40
C ALA A 607 -14.59 29.37 27.93
N TYR A 608 -13.58 28.81 28.63
CA TYR A 608 -13.39 29.00 30.05
C TYR A 608 -13.04 30.48 30.42
N LEU A 609 -12.18 31.10 29.63
CA LEU A 609 -11.79 32.51 29.85
C LEU A 609 -13.00 33.45 29.69
N GLN A 610 -13.85 33.21 28.69
CA GLN A 610 -15.06 34.01 28.47
C GLN A 610 -16.08 33.89 29.63
N THR A 611 -16.06 32.75 30.35
CA THR A 611 -16.92 32.52 31.53
C THR A 611 -16.21 32.88 32.85
N GLY A 612 -15.01 33.51 32.80
CA GLY A 612 -14.24 33.94 33.98
C GLY A 612 -13.52 32.82 34.71
N LYS A 613 -13.49 31.61 34.16
CA LYS A 613 -12.83 30.44 34.74
C LYS A 613 -11.34 30.37 34.33
N VAL A 614 -10.60 31.43 34.69
CA VAL A 614 -9.20 31.62 34.22
C VAL A 614 -8.29 30.41 34.56
N ASN A 615 -8.42 29.86 35.76
CA ASN A 615 -7.59 28.72 36.17
C ASN A 615 -7.88 27.46 35.34
N ASP A 616 -9.14 27.20 35.01
CA ASP A 616 -9.51 26.07 34.15
C ASP A 616 -8.98 26.26 32.72
N GLY A 617 -9.03 27.50 32.21
CA GLY A 617 -8.41 27.86 30.92
C GLY A 617 -6.90 27.62 30.91
N LEU A 618 -6.19 28.06 31.95
CA LEU A 618 -4.73 27.83 32.08
C LEU A 618 -4.38 26.33 32.13
N VAL A 619 -5.19 25.51 32.80
CA VAL A 619 -5.00 24.04 32.80
C VAL A 619 -5.09 23.48 31.37
N GLN A 620 -6.08 23.90 30.59
CA GLN A 620 -6.22 23.43 29.23
C GLN A 620 -5.07 23.86 28.32
N LEU A 621 -4.65 25.13 28.40
CA LEU A 621 -3.53 25.66 27.60
C LEU A 621 -2.20 24.95 27.92
N ARG A 622 -1.93 24.68 29.21
CA ARG A 622 -0.73 23.90 29.61
C ARG A 622 -0.74 22.51 29.08
N GLU A 623 -1.91 21.87 29.01
CA GLU A 623 -2.03 20.54 28.38
C GLU A 623 -1.93 20.64 26.85
N ALA A 624 -2.42 21.71 26.21
CA ALA A 624 -2.29 21.90 24.75
C ALA A 624 -0.81 22.00 24.35
N VAL A 625 0.01 22.86 25.01
CA VAL A 625 1.44 22.97 24.68
C VAL A 625 2.26 21.72 24.99
N LYS A 626 1.81 20.83 25.88
CA LYS A 626 2.43 19.52 26.08
C LYS A 626 2.16 18.56 24.93
N LEU A 627 0.96 18.63 24.35
CA LEU A 627 0.53 17.78 23.23
C LEU A 627 1.11 18.25 21.91
N ALA A 628 1.27 19.59 21.74
CA ALA A 628 1.83 20.25 20.57
C ALA A 628 2.98 21.20 20.96
N PRO A 629 4.16 20.69 21.37
CA PRO A 629 5.25 21.51 21.88
C PRO A 629 5.93 22.40 20.83
N ASP A 630 5.64 22.18 19.56
CA ASP A 630 6.16 22.96 18.43
C ASP A 630 5.12 23.99 17.92
N ASP A 631 3.99 24.15 18.59
CA ASP A 631 2.97 25.14 18.24
C ASP A 631 3.26 26.51 18.88
N ALA A 632 3.78 27.44 18.06
CA ALA A 632 4.08 28.78 18.48
C ALA A 632 2.83 29.55 18.95
N SER A 633 1.67 29.29 18.35
CA SER A 633 0.39 29.96 18.66
C SER A 633 -0.12 29.57 20.05
N ALA A 634 -0.08 28.27 20.36
CA ALA A 634 -0.46 27.73 21.67
C ALA A 634 0.40 28.31 22.79
N HIS A 635 1.73 28.37 22.59
CA HIS A 635 2.66 29.00 23.54
C HIS A 635 2.40 30.52 23.74
N ALA A 636 2.15 31.25 22.63
CA ALA A 636 1.82 32.67 22.69
C ALA A 636 0.49 32.94 23.42
N LEU A 637 -0.53 32.13 23.18
CA LEU A 637 -1.82 32.23 23.87
C LEU A 637 -1.67 31.91 25.36
N LEU A 638 -0.94 30.85 25.72
CA LEU A 638 -0.64 30.53 27.12
C LEU A 638 0.09 31.71 27.81
N ALA A 639 1.10 32.30 27.17
CA ALA A 639 1.84 33.42 27.68
C ALA A 639 0.92 34.66 27.96
N GLN A 640 0.02 34.94 27.02
CA GLN A 640 -0.93 36.06 27.17
C GLN A 640 -1.86 35.83 28.37
N VAL A 641 -2.41 34.64 28.56
CA VAL A 641 -3.31 34.32 29.67
C VAL A 641 -2.57 34.31 31.00
N LEU A 642 -1.34 33.79 31.05
CA LEU A 642 -0.46 33.81 32.21
C LEU A 642 -0.16 35.23 32.62
N SER A 643 0.12 36.14 31.67
CA SER A 643 0.35 37.55 31.93
C SER A 643 -0.90 38.24 32.52
N GLN A 644 -2.11 37.91 32.04
CA GLN A 644 -3.36 38.40 32.63
C GLN A 644 -3.59 37.89 34.04
N ALA A 645 -3.15 36.65 34.33
CA ALA A 645 -3.19 36.06 35.66
C ALA A 645 -2.04 36.50 36.58
N ASP A 646 -1.23 37.50 36.17
CA ASP A 646 -0.06 38.03 36.87
C ASP A 646 1.08 37.01 37.13
N GLN A 647 1.10 35.89 36.34
CA GLN A 647 2.16 34.88 36.36
C GLN A 647 3.29 35.26 35.37
N LEU A 648 3.91 36.43 35.57
CA LEU A 648 4.75 37.07 34.57
C LEU A 648 5.99 36.27 34.18
N GLN A 649 6.63 35.54 35.10
CA GLN A 649 7.85 34.79 34.82
C GLN A 649 7.56 33.60 33.87
N GLU A 650 6.43 32.92 34.11
CA GLU A 650 5.98 31.82 33.22
C GLU A 650 5.52 32.36 31.85
N ALA A 651 4.82 33.53 31.86
CA ALA A 651 4.42 34.21 30.62
C ALA A 651 5.61 34.60 29.73
N ILE A 652 6.70 35.09 30.31
CA ILE A 652 7.93 35.42 29.59
C ILE A 652 8.52 34.13 28.97
N ALA A 653 8.65 33.06 29.75
CA ALA A 653 9.24 31.81 29.28
C ALA A 653 8.45 31.17 28.10
N GLU A 654 7.11 31.22 28.19
CA GLU A 654 6.25 30.71 27.12
C GLU A 654 6.32 31.59 25.86
N GLN A 655 6.34 32.91 26.01
CA GLN A 655 6.49 33.85 24.89
C GLN A 655 7.86 33.72 24.22
N GLU A 656 8.95 33.55 24.99
CA GLU A 656 10.27 33.22 24.43
C GLU A 656 10.26 31.89 23.64
N THR A 657 9.48 30.91 24.09
CA THR A 657 9.31 29.64 23.37
C THR A 657 8.59 29.87 22.04
N ALA A 658 7.49 30.60 22.03
CA ALA A 658 6.77 30.98 20.82
C ALA A 658 7.70 31.71 19.83
N LEU A 659 8.52 32.64 20.28
CA LEU A 659 9.45 33.39 19.45
C LEU A 659 10.66 32.56 18.96
N ARG A 660 11.06 31.53 19.68
CA ARG A 660 12.05 30.54 19.15
C ARG A 660 11.49 29.75 17.99
N LEU A 661 10.22 29.42 18.03
CA LEU A 661 9.52 28.70 16.97
C LEU A 661 9.18 29.61 15.78
N HIS A 662 8.79 30.87 16.06
CA HIS A 662 8.44 31.88 15.06
C HIS A 662 9.11 33.22 15.34
N ALA A 663 10.38 33.36 14.98
CA ALA A 663 11.22 34.51 15.32
C ALA A 663 10.83 35.84 14.64
N ASN A 664 10.04 35.83 13.57
CA ASN A 664 9.66 37.03 12.80
C ASN A 664 8.28 37.59 13.21
N ASP A 665 7.80 37.25 14.39
CA ASP A 665 6.53 37.75 14.93
C ASP A 665 6.76 39.08 15.68
N ALA A 666 6.43 40.20 15.04
CA ALA A 666 6.59 41.55 15.63
C ALA A 666 5.66 41.75 16.84
N ASP A 667 4.43 41.24 16.80
CA ASP A 667 3.47 41.32 17.90
C ASP A 667 3.92 40.46 19.08
N GLY A 668 4.47 39.28 18.79
CA GLY A 668 5.06 38.42 19.81
C GLY A 668 6.23 39.10 20.56
N TRP A 669 7.13 39.78 19.85
CA TRP A 669 8.19 40.59 20.48
C TRP A 669 7.65 41.76 21.28
N ASN A 670 6.61 42.43 20.77
CA ASN A 670 5.94 43.49 21.55
C ASN A 670 5.30 42.92 22.84
N ASN A 671 4.64 41.79 22.77
CA ASN A 671 4.03 41.14 23.94
C ASN A 671 5.09 40.74 24.98
N LEU A 672 6.22 40.15 24.53
CA LEU A 672 7.34 39.82 25.42
C LEU A 672 7.81 41.08 26.15
N GLY A 673 8.06 42.18 25.44
CA GLY A 673 8.45 43.45 26.04
C GLY A 673 7.41 44.00 27.04
N VAL A 674 6.11 43.79 26.80
CA VAL A 674 5.06 44.15 27.76
C VAL A 674 5.16 43.31 29.04
N PHE A 675 5.41 42.01 28.92
CA PHE A 675 5.52 41.12 30.07
C PHE A 675 6.76 41.43 30.91
N GLU A 676 7.89 41.72 30.27
CA GLU A 676 9.13 42.13 30.91
C GLU A 676 9.00 43.48 31.63
N ALA A 677 8.38 44.47 30.97
CA ALA A 677 8.11 45.74 31.58
C ALA A 677 7.24 45.62 32.84
N ARG A 678 6.22 44.77 32.82
CA ARG A 678 5.37 44.44 33.96
C ARG A 678 6.13 43.69 35.06
N SER A 679 7.12 42.89 34.72
CA SER A 679 7.99 42.19 35.69
C SER A 679 9.05 43.08 36.30
N GLY A 680 9.23 44.32 35.79
CA GLY A 680 10.23 45.30 36.24
C GLY A 680 11.53 45.30 35.44
N ASP A 681 11.68 44.40 34.43
CA ASP A 681 12.87 44.38 33.55
C ASP A 681 12.69 45.36 32.37
N VAL A 682 12.92 46.62 32.64
CA VAL A 682 12.75 47.72 31.68
C VAL A 682 13.78 47.65 30.54
N GLU A 683 14.98 47.11 30.79
CA GLU A 683 16.03 47.03 29.77
C GLU A 683 15.76 45.95 28.75
N SER A 684 15.28 44.80 29.18
CA SER A 684 14.84 43.73 28.28
C SER A 684 13.64 44.20 27.46
N ALA A 685 12.62 44.73 28.11
CA ALA A 685 11.43 45.29 27.46
C ALA A 685 11.78 46.31 26.35
N ARG A 686 12.77 47.20 26.59
CA ARG A 686 13.22 48.14 25.58
C ARG A 686 13.81 47.46 24.35
N ARG A 687 14.64 46.43 24.56
CA ARG A 687 15.24 45.64 23.45
C ARG A 687 14.17 44.96 22.61
N ASP A 688 13.17 44.40 23.26
CA ASP A 688 12.16 43.62 22.57
C ASP A 688 11.15 44.50 21.82
N PHE A 689 10.78 45.66 22.34
CA PHE A 689 10.03 46.64 21.56
C PHE A 689 10.82 47.14 20.35
N GLN A 690 12.16 47.35 20.49
CA GLN A 690 13.01 47.70 19.35
C GLN A 690 13.09 46.57 18.33
N LYS A 691 13.13 45.32 18.80
CA LYS A 691 13.10 44.16 17.94
C LYS A 691 11.78 44.08 17.17
N ALA A 692 10.66 44.24 17.83
CA ALA A 692 9.34 44.34 17.21
C ALA A 692 9.31 45.37 16.08
N GLN A 693 9.79 46.60 16.35
CA GLN A 693 9.89 47.67 15.33
C GLN A 693 10.85 47.36 14.18
N SER A 694 11.91 46.60 14.46
CA SER A 694 12.86 46.18 13.39
C SER A 694 12.24 45.18 12.42
N ILE A 695 11.27 44.40 12.88
CA ILE A 695 10.53 43.39 12.08
C ILE A 695 9.37 44.10 11.35
N ASP A 696 8.56 44.86 12.09
CA ASP A 696 7.49 45.68 11.55
C ASP A 696 7.66 47.15 11.97
N PRO A 697 8.21 48.03 11.10
CA PRO A 697 8.36 49.45 11.38
C PRO A 697 7.04 50.21 11.61
N GLU A 698 5.92 49.66 11.18
CA GLU A 698 4.58 50.25 11.34
C GLU A 698 3.84 49.75 12.59
N ASN A 699 4.46 48.91 13.43
CA ASN A 699 3.86 48.43 14.68
C ASN A 699 3.65 49.57 15.67
N GLU A 700 2.47 50.15 15.67
CA GLU A 700 2.08 51.29 16.49
C GLU A 700 2.12 50.98 17.99
N GLN A 701 1.86 49.75 18.39
CA GLN A 701 1.91 49.34 19.81
C GLN A 701 3.34 49.33 20.32
N ALA A 702 4.29 48.79 19.58
CA ALA A 702 5.70 48.82 19.96
C ALA A 702 6.25 50.25 20.01
N LYS A 703 5.88 51.11 19.06
CA LYS A 703 6.21 52.54 19.08
C LYS A 703 5.69 53.21 20.37
N ALA A 704 4.44 53.02 20.69
CA ALA A 704 3.80 53.60 21.87
C ALA A 704 4.44 53.10 23.18
N ASN A 705 4.76 51.82 23.27
CA ASN A 705 5.37 51.19 24.43
C ASN A 705 6.81 51.71 24.65
N LEU A 706 7.62 51.87 23.60
CA LEU A 706 8.94 52.51 23.69
C LEU A 706 8.88 53.95 24.17
N ALA A 707 7.92 54.73 23.65
CA ALA A 707 7.73 56.09 24.07
C ALA A 707 7.37 56.21 25.57
N ARG A 708 6.52 55.27 26.07
CA ARG A 708 6.17 55.20 27.51
C ARG A 708 7.37 54.87 28.38
N LEU A 709 8.19 53.87 27.98
CA LEU A 709 9.43 53.57 28.74
C LEU A 709 10.42 54.71 28.79
N SER A 710 10.45 55.57 27.77
CA SER A 710 11.36 56.77 27.74
C SER A 710 10.91 57.91 28.64
N GLN A 711 9.66 57.88 29.11
CA GLN A 711 9.08 58.89 30.00
C GLN A 711 9.10 58.49 31.50
N GLN A 712 9.49 57.25 31.79
CA GLN A 712 9.68 56.82 33.18
C GLN A 712 11.09 57.23 33.64
N PRO A 713 11.23 57.92 34.82
CA PRO A 713 12.51 58.43 35.28
C PRO A 713 13.51 57.34 35.70
#